data_4e0e42ba309ca76cf89f80c69be4e006
#
_entry.id   4e0e42ba309ca76cf89f80c69be4e006
#
_cell.length_a   1.000
_cell.length_b   1.000
_cell.length_c   1.000
_cell.angle_alpha   90.00
_cell.angle_beta   90.00
_cell.angle_gamma   90.00
#
_symmetry.space_group_name_H-M   'P 1'
#
loop_
_entity.id
_entity.type
_entity.pdbx_description
1 polymer ?
#
loop_
_entity_poly.entity_id
_entity_poly.type
_entity_poly.pdbx_seq_one_letter_code
_entity_poly.pdbx_strand_id
1 'polypeptide(L)'
;MKYESKKLKSSIRVALAAAVTALPMTVFAAESGEIATYDLDTVEVVGQRPVSQPVETVEEPAEETPNVYAGGQIARESSLGVLGKRDFMEVPFNVTSFSNQLIENQQASSVVDVIVNDPSVSNLTLSSVSQAWLIRGFKAQQQDTQINGLYGVAPRFYGGIEYVDRVEVLKGPGALLGGMAPNGSVGGTINFITKRAEKEPKTSVTMSYGAKSQFTQHIDIGRRSDDGKLGVRVNLYNNKGGTAYQQERVNTHAGYIGLDYTTDRSRTTFDAGIISNRVDNAQYRLRFTDDAIKKLTSPPHVDINSKFGAPGTFRQITEKFGVLRSEYDLDKNLMVYGALGMRITHQDTLNNFFDMQNPDGTSQVTYRYNNQINKAYSGEIGFKGKVDTKGVDHELNVSANYMHYKRYMNQNQFPKKIAGKTVNGKPYTTSIYTPEWKDVSSYLGPLVKRTPLNDTKTLRSIAVSDIMTTNDGRWTFVLGGRYQQIVVNDIKKNTTYEKAKFSPAYALIHKMNDKVSLYANYIQGLNQGEEVTDTKAPNYGDQLDPYVAKQYEFGAKFDLGKVATTISAFSITNPGKITDPKTKIVSAGGEVRNRGLEWNFFGEPKKGTRLTGGMMWMDARHEKTAGGKNDGNRKEGIPNFAAVLGVEQDIHGVDGLTLTARMTYNSSAFVNQANTIRVSPWTRWDLGARYRFNVSDTPVTVRADVYNLFNRNYWRALDENAAFLEAGRTFMLSVSADF
;
A
#
# COMPACT_ATOMS: atom_id res chain seq x y z
N MET A 1 3.94 19.17 -46.43
CA MET A 1 3.70 18.16 -45.38
C MET A 1 4.95 17.50 -44.82
N LYS A 2 5.90 16.99 -45.58
CA LYS A 2 7.13 16.36 -45.04
C LYS A 2 8.09 17.31 -44.27
N TYR A 3 8.08 18.60 -44.54
CA TYR A 3 8.97 19.58 -43.90
C TYR A 3 8.48 20.03 -42.51
N GLU A 4 7.16 20.10 -42.31
CA GLU A 4 6.56 20.43 -41.01
C GLU A 4 6.67 19.27 -40.01
N SER A 5 6.57 18.00 -40.49
CA SER A 5 6.72 16.83 -39.61
C SER A 5 8.12 16.69 -39.01
N LYS A 6 9.17 17.08 -39.77
CA LYS A 6 10.55 17.09 -39.24
C LYS A 6 10.77 18.17 -38.16
N LYS A 7 10.17 19.38 -38.36
CA LYS A 7 10.21 20.44 -37.36
C LYS A 7 9.47 20.05 -36.07
N LEU A 8 8.32 19.39 -36.20
CA LEU A 8 7.53 18.93 -35.06
C LEU A 8 8.28 17.81 -34.28
N LYS A 9 8.90 16.85 -34.99
CA LYS A 9 9.78 15.82 -34.37
C LYS A 9 10.95 16.44 -33.64
N SER A 10 11.61 17.45 -34.23
CA SER A 10 12.71 18.17 -33.62
C SER A 10 12.26 18.98 -32.40
N SER A 11 11.11 19.64 -32.49
CA SER A 11 10.56 20.44 -31.38
C SER A 11 10.11 19.58 -30.20
N ILE A 12 9.51 18.41 -30.44
CA ILE A 12 9.14 17.45 -29.40
C ILE A 12 10.40 16.84 -28.75
N ARG A 13 11.41 16.46 -29.54
CA ARG A 13 12.68 15.95 -29.02
C ARG A 13 13.43 17.01 -28.20
N VAL A 14 13.44 18.26 -28.62
CA VAL A 14 14.07 19.38 -27.92
C VAL A 14 13.28 19.73 -26.64
N ALA A 15 11.95 19.75 -26.68
CA ALA A 15 11.11 19.99 -25.50
C ALA A 15 11.27 18.86 -24.45
N LEU A 16 11.35 17.61 -24.90
CA LEU A 16 11.58 16.45 -24.03
C LEU A 16 13.03 16.39 -23.52
N ALA A 17 14.03 16.73 -24.32
CA ALA A 17 15.42 16.86 -23.88
C ALA A 17 15.57 17.99 -22.87
N ALA A 18 14.92 19.14 -23.08
CA ALA A 18 14.89 20.24 -22.11
C ALA A 18 14.20 19.87 -20.80
N ALA A 19 13.16 19.00 -20.85
CA ALA A 19 12.50 18.50 -19.66
C ALA A 19 13.36 17.50 -18.87
N VAL A 20 14.20 16.71 -19.55
CA VAL A 20 15.18 15.80 -18.93
C VAL A 20 16.33 16.57 -18.27
N THR A 21 16.77 17.68 -18.89
CA THR A 21 17.83 18.54 -18.32
C THR A 21 17.34 19.42 -17.18
N ALA A 22 16.02 19.62 -17.02
CA ALA A 22 15.43 20.35 -15.90
C ALA A 22 15.21 19.50 -14.63
N LEU A 23 15.57 18.21 -14.64
CA LEU A 23 15.67 17.43 -13.41
C LEU A 23 16.81 17.98 -12.55
N PRO A 24 16.56 18.43 -11.32
CA PRO A 24 17.65 18.86 -10.47
C PRO A 24 18.53 17.66 -10.14
N MET A 25 19.75 17.62 -10.68
CA MET A 25 20.77 16.60 -10.40
C MET A 25 21.30 16.61 -8.95
N THR A 26 20.66 17.32 -8.05
CA THR A 26 21.11 17.48 -6.66
C THR A 26 20.86 16.27 -5.75
N VAL A 27 20.30 15.17 -6.25
CA VAL A 27 20.06 13.97 -5.43
C VAL A 27 21.31 13.09 -5.25
N PHE A 28 22.37 13.30 -6.03
CA PHE A 28 23.55 12.44 -6.06
C PHE A 28 24.86 13.09 -5.52
N ALA A 29 24.80 14.24 -4.88
CA ALA A 29 25.95 14.74 -4.14
C ALA A 29 26.04 14.03 -2.78
N ALA A 30 26.51 12.79 -2.78
CA ALA A 30 27.12 12.18 -1.62
C ALA A 30 28.56 12.71 -1.50
N GLU A 31 29.00 12.97 -0.27
CA GLU A 31 30.34 13.44 0.06
C GLU A 31 31.44 12.76 -0.76
N SER A 32 32.31 13.55 -1.32
CA SER A 32 33.48 13.16 -2.10
C SER A 32 34.49 12.39 -1.26
N GLY A 33 34.40 11.06 -1.29
CA GLY A 33 35.57 10.22 -1.07
C GLY A 33 36.18 9.92 -2.43
N GLU A 34 37.48 10.03 -2.54
CA GLU A 34 38.26 9.80 -3.76
C GLU A 34 37.88 8.45 -4.41
N ILE A 35 37.37 8.51 -5.64
CA ILE A 35 37.10 7.32 -6.44
C ILE A 35 38.39 7.05 -7.25
N ALA A 36 39.01 5.91 -6.95
CA ALA A 36 40.10 5.40 -7.78
C ALA A 36 39.57 5.06 -9.18
N THR A 37 40.06 5.71 -10.19
CA THR A 37 39.77 5.39 -11.59
C THR A 37 40.66 4.23 -12.03
N TYR A 38 40.04 3.16 -12.48
CA TYR A 38 40.72 2.05 -13.18
C TYR A 38 40.43 2.17 -14.67
N ASP A 39 41.47 2.28 -15.49
CA ASP A 39 41.37 2.11 -16.94
C ASP A 39 41.25 0.63 -17.28
N LEU A 40 40.18 0.27 -17.96
CA LEU A 40 39.98 -1.09 -18.49
C LEU A 40 40.40 -1.10 -19.97
N ASP A 41 41.36 -1.97 -20.27
CA ASP A 41 41.81 -2.20 -21.63
C ASP A 41 40.67 -2.79 -22.49
N THR A 42 40.60 -2.32 -23.73
CA THR A 42 39.65 -2.78 -24.75
C THR A 42 39.91 -4.24 -25.10
N VAL A 43 38.93 -5.12 -24.85
CA VAL A 43 38.95 -6.52 -25.30
C VAL A 43 38.25 -6.62 -26.63
N GLU A 44 39.01 -6.90 -27.70
CA GLU A 44 38.52 -7.19 -29.04
C GLU A 44 38.16 -8.69 -29.13
N VAL A 45 36.86 -9.03 -29.29
CA VAL A 45 36.43 -10.43 -29.47
C VAL A 45 36.21 -10.70 -30.97
N VAL A 46 37.12 -11.40 -31.59
CA VAL A 46 36.95 -11.92 -32.95
C VAL A 46 36.33 -13.31 -32.87
N GLY A 47 35.02 -13.40 -33.16
CA GLY A 47 34.27 -14.65 -33.22
C GLY A 47 34.09 -15.15 -34.64
N GLN A 48 34.67 -16.31 -34.98
CA GLN A 48 34.34 -17.06 -36.18
C GLN A 48 33.05 -17.87 -35.96
N ARG A 49 32.07 -17.72 -36.88
CA ARG A 49 30.82 -18.50 -36.88
C ARG A 49 31.07 -19.92 -37.40
N PRO A 50 30.67 -20.98 -36.69
CA PRO A 50 30.36 -22.27 -37.31
C PRO A 50 28.89 -22.27 -37.77
N VAL A 51 28.67 -22.73 -38.98
CA VAL A 51 27.37 -23.06 -39.53
C VAL A 51 26.87 -24.33 -38.85
N SER A 52 25.80 -24.26 -38.08
CA SER A 52 25.12 -25.42 -37.51
C SER A 52 23.68 -25.53 -38.00
N GLN A 53 23.27 -26.76 -38.20
CA GLN A 53 21.97 -27.24 -38.66
C GLN A 53 20.80 -26.78 -37.78
N PRO A 54 19.54 -26.75 -38.29
CA PRO A 54 18.39 -26.27 -37.52
C PRO A 54 18.08 -27.24 -36.39
N VAL A 55 18.24 -26.75 -35.18
CA VAL A 55 17.68 -27.35 -33.96
C VAL A 55 16.23 -26.87 -33.87
N GLU A 56 15.30 -27.81 -33.73
CA GLU A 56 13.93 -27.48 -33.36
C GLU A 56 13.95 -26.64 -32.09
N THR A 57 13.57 -25.38 -32.21
CA THR A 57 13.42 -24.47 -31.07
C THR A 57 12.20 -24.88 -30.29
N VAL A 58 12.43 -25.46 -29.13
CA VAL A 58 11.45 -25.44 -28.03
C VAL A 58 11.30 -23.95 -27.66
N GLU A 59 10.17 -23.37 -27.95
CA GLU A 59 9.84 -22.02 -27.48
C GLU A 59 9.81 -22.04 -25.96
N GLU A 60 10.87 -21.51 -25.33
CA GLU A 60 10.83 -21.19 -23.91
C GLU A 60 9.91 -20.00 -23.69
N PRO A 61 9.07 -20.03 -22.63
CA PRO A 61 8.20 -18.90 -22.34
C PRO A 61 9.08 -17.72 -21.90
N ALA A 62 9.14 -16.68 -22.75
CA ALA A 62 9.44 -15.34 -22.29
C ALA A 62 8.53 -15.06 -21.05
N GLU A 63 9.02 -14.36 -20.01
CA GLU A 63 8.13 -13.87 -18.96
C GLU A 63 6.98 -13.14 -19.66
N GLU A 64 5.85 -13.85 -19.76
CA GLU A 64 4.66 -13.34 -20.39
C GLU A 64 4.26 -12.06 -19.65
N THR A 65 3.97 -11.00 -20.41
CA THR A 65 3.15 -9.86 -19.94
C THR A 65 2.09 -10.42 -19.02
N PRO A 66 1.90 -9.87 -17.79
CA PRO A 66 1.03 -10.47 -16.80
C PRO A 66 -0.29 -10.82 -17.47
N ASN A 67 -0.66 -12.11 -17.42
CA ASN A 67 -1.89 -12.60 -18.02
C ASN A 67 -3.05 -11.81 -17.39
N VAL A 68 -3.61 -10.89 -18.15
CA VAL A 68 -4.63 -9.94 -17.68
C VAL A 68 -6.00 -10.35 -18.18
N TYR A 69 -7.02 -10.05 -17.39
CA TYR A 69 -8.40 -10.19 -17.83
C TYR A 69 -8.72 -9.21 -18.96
N ALA A 70 -9.75 -9.55 -19.73
CA ALA A 70 -10.27 -8.68 -20.76
C ALA A 70 -10.44 -7.25 -20.26
N GLY A 71 -9.89 -6.28 -21.01
CA GLY A 71 -9.82 -4.87 -20.60
C GLY A 71 -8.52 -4.46 -19.94
N GLY A 72 -7.65 -5.39 -19.54
CA GLY A 72 -6.28 -5.12 -19.10
C GLY A 72 -6.12 -4.53 -17.69
N GLN A 73 -7.22 -4.29 -16.95
CA GLN A 73 -7.19 -3.57 -15.66
C GLN A 73 -6.81 -4.46 -14.48
N ILE A 74 -7.06 -5.77 -14.56
CA ILE A 74 -6.83 -6.75 -13.49
C ILE A 74 -6.01 -7.91 -14.04
N ALA A 75 -4.95 -8.29 -13.33
CA ALA A 75 -4.16 -9.47 -13.66
C ALA A 75 -4.85 -10.75 -13.16
N ARG A 76 -4.72 -11.84 -13.94
CA ARG A 76 -5.27 -13.16 -13.58
C ARG A 76 -4.54 -13.80 -12.42
N GLU A 77 -3.25 -13.54 -12.30
CA GLU A 77 -2.38 -14.20 -11.33
C GLU A 77 -2.09 -13.31 -10.13
N SER A 78 -1.87 -13.95 -8.99
CA SER A 78 -1.43 -13.32 -7.75
C SER A 78 -0.31 -14.10 -7.10
N SER A 79 0.61 -13.40 -6.44
CA SER A 79 1.71 -13.96 -5.68
C SER A 79 1.31 -14.14 -4.22
N LEU A 80 1.21 -15.37 -3.75
CA LEU A 80 0.64 -15.74 -2.46
C LEU A 80 1.69 -16.25 -1.45
N GLY A 81 2.89 -15.68 -1.47
CA GLY A 81 3.97 -16.07 -0.57
C GLY A 81 4.30 -17.57 -0.70
N VAL A 82 4.20 -18.32 0.40
CA VAL A 82 4.51 -19.77 0.40
C VAL A 82 3.66 -20.58 -0.58
N LEU A 83 2.46 -20.14 -0.94
CA LEU A 83 1.63 -20.84 -1.92
C LEU A 83 2.04 -20.56 -3.38
N GLY A 84 3.02 -19.67 -3.60
CA GLY A 84 3.52 -19.35 -4.93
C GLY A 84 2.60 -18.46 -5.76
N LYS A 85 2.83 -18.44 -7.07
CA LYS A 85 2.03 -17.73 -8.05
C LYS A 85 0.85 -18.59 -8.48
N ARG A 86 -0.37 -18.04 -8.47
CA ARG A 86 -1.62 -18.78 -8.73
C ARG A 86 -2.57 -17.99 -9.61
N ASP A 87 -3.26 -18.69 -10.50
CA ASP A 87 -4.40 -18.13 -11.22
C ASP A 87 -5.54 -17.77 -10.26
N PHE A 88 -6.31 -16.77 -10.61
CA PHE A 88 -7.47 -16.29 -9.85
C PHE A 88 -8.42 -17.43 -9.42
N MET A 89 -8.71 -18.40 -10.30
CA MET A 89 -9.63 -19.51 -10.02
C MET A 89 -9.03 -20.56 -9.06
N GLU A 90 -7.72 -20.53 -8.83
CA GLU A 90 -6.95 -21.46 -8.00
C GLU A 90 -6.55 -20.88 -6.64
N VAL A 91 -6.99 -19.67 -6.34
CA VAL A 91 -6.70 -19.00 -5.08
C VAL A 91 -7.85 -19.22 -4.09
N PRO A 92 -7.63 -19.85 -2.92
CA PRO A 92 -8.67 -20.07 -1.92
C PRO A 92 -8.92 -18.86 -1.02
N PHE A 93 -8.76 -17.64 -1.56
CA PHE A 93 -8.93 -16.35 -0.89
C PHE A 93 -9.55 -15.35 -1.85
N ASN A 94 -10.17 -14.30 -1.31
CA ASN A 94 -10.52 -13.13 -2.11
C ASN A 94 -9.26 -12.29 -2.33
N VAL A 95 -8.84 -12.17 -3.59
CA VAL A 95 -7.67 -11.40 -4.02
C VAL A 95 -7.99 -10.62 -5.28
N THR A 96 -7.41 -9.41 -5.37
CA THR A 96 -7.50 -8.56 -6.57
C THR A 96 -6.11 -8.06 -6.91
N SER A 97 -5.67 -8.23 -8.16
CA SER A 97 -4.36 -7.80 -8.68
C SER A 97 -4.55 -6.66 -9.68
N PHE A 98 -4.46 -5.41 -9.23
CA PHE A 98 -4.57 -4.22 -10.06
C PHE A 98 -3.33 -4.03 -10.93
N SER A 99 -3.50 -3.99 -12.24
CA SER A 99 -2.41 -3.91 -13.21
C SER A 99 -1.80 -2.51 -13.33
N ASN A 100 -0.60 -2.41 -13.92
CA ASN A 100 0.01 -1.14 -14.29
C ASN A 100 -0.88 -0.30 -15.22
N GLN A 101 -1.62 -0.93 -16.13
CA GLN A 101 -2.54 -0.24 -17.02
C GLN A 101 -3.63 0.53 -16.25
N LEU A 102 -4.20 -0.05 -15.19
CA LEU A 102 -5.16 0.63 -14.32
C LEU A 102 -4.49 1.77 -13.58
N ILE A 103 -3.28 1.55 -13.02
CA ILE A 103 -2.50 2.55 -12.29
C ILE A 103 -2.27 3.80 -13.18
N GLU A 104 -1.80 3.60 -14.40
CA GLU A 104 -1.54 4.68 -15.36
C GLU A 104 -2.82 5.35 -15.86
N ASN A 105 -3.86 4.57 -16.17
CA ASN A 105 -5.12 5.10 -16.67
C ASN A 105 -5.86 5.99 -15.66
N GLN A 106 -5.75 5.66 -14.36
CA GLN A 106 -6.32 6.46 -13.27
C GLN A 106 -5.39 7.58 -12.79
N GLN A 107 -4.24 7.78 -13.43
CA GLN A 107 -3.20 8.73 -12.99
C GLN A 107 -2.93 8.63 -11.47
N ALA A 108 -2.92 7.39 -10.96
CA ALA A 108 -2.75 7.14 -9.55
C ALA A 108 -1.36 7.59 -9.08
N SER A 109 -1.31 8.34 -7.98
CA SER A 109 -0.07 8.87 -7.40
C SER A 109 0.38 8.14 -6.15
N SER A 110 -0.47 7.26 -5.63
CA SER A 110 -0.21 6.50 -4.42
C SER A 110 -0.91 5.15 -4.43
N VAL A 111 -0.44 4.23 -3.59
CA VAL A 111 -1.09 2.92 -3.43
C VAL A 111 -2.56 3.05 -3.03
N VAL A 112 -2.90 4.06 -2.21
CA VAL A 112 -4.28 4.27 -1.76
C VAL A 112 -5.21 4.56 -2.93
N ASP A 113 -4.76 5.32 -3.94
CA ASP A 113 -5.56 5.64 -5.14
C ASP A 113 -5.93 4.36 -5.92
N VAL A 114 -5.07 3.34 -5.88
CA VAL A 114 -5.27 2.04 -6.55
C VAL A 114 -6.16 1.13 -5.73
N ILE A 115 -5.83 0.91 -4.45
CA ILE A 115 -6.50 -0.11 -3.65
C ILE A 115 -7.94 0.25 -3.27
N VAL A 116 -8.31 1.54 -3.26
CA VAL A 116 -9.71 1.98 -3.02
C VAL A 116 -10.66 1.69 -4.20
N ASN A 117 -10.20 1.10 -5.29
CA ASN A 117 -11.05 0.48 -6.29
C ASN A 117 -11.72 -0.82 -5.77
N ASP A 118 -11.24 -1.36 -4.66
CA ASP A 118 -11.87 -2.45 -3.95
C ASP A 118 -12.77 -1.90 -2.81
N PRO A 119 -14.08 -2.22 -2.78
CA PRO A 119 -15.00 -1.68 -1.78
C PRO A 119 -14.71 -2.14 -0.35
N SER A 120 -13.95 -3.23 -0.16
CA SER A 120 -13.52 -3.69 1.17
C SER A 120 -12.32 -2.92 1.72
N VAL A 121 -11.75 -2.02 0.91
CA VAL A 121 -10.63 -1.16 1.28
C VAL A 121 -11.10 0.28 1.45
N SER A 122 -10.83 0.85 2.61
CA SER A 122 -11.14 2.24 2.91
C SER A 122 -9.86 3.02 3.21
N ASN A 123 -9.77 4.24 2.70
CA ASN A 123 -8.67 5.14 3.04
C ASN A 123 -8.74 5.52 4.53
N LEU A 124 -7.67 5.31 5.29
CA LEU A 124 -7.54 5.69 6.71
C LEU A 124 -6.43 6.75 6.91
N THR A 125 -6.00 7.37 5.85
CA THR A 125 -4.95 8.39 5.91
C THR A 125 -5.32 9.50 6.88
N LEU A 126 -4.47 9.73 7.89
CA LEU A 126 -4.69 10.69 8.98
C LEU A 126 -4.22 12.11 8.63
N SER A 127 -3.43 12.21 7.60
CA SER A 127 -2.91 13.43 7.00
C SER A 127 -2.45 13.11 5.59
N SER A 128 -2.38 14.09 4.73
CA SER A 128 -1.92 13.93 3.34
C SER A 128 -0.50 13.34 3.17
N VAL A 129 0.21 13.12 4.26
CA VAL A 129 1.61 12.67 4.26
C VAL A 129 1.83 11.25 4.79
N SER A 130 0.79 10.55 5.26
CA SER A 130 0.93 9.21 5.83
C SER A 130 -0.12 8.29 5.27
N GLN A 131 0.30 7.31 4.49
CA GLN A 131 -0.62 6.36 3.87
C GLN A 131 -1.01 5.27 4.86
N ALA A 132 -2.31 5.11 5.06
CA ALA A 132 -2.91 4.05 5.83
C ALA A 132 -4.29 3.72 5.24
N TRP A 133 -4.74 2.50 5.46
CA TRP A 133 -6.02 2.01 4.97
C TRP A 133 -6.64 0.99 5.93
N LEU A 134 -7.90 0.73 5.74
CA LEU A 134 -8.60 -0.40 6.34
C LEU A 134 -8.84 -1.45 5.26
N ILE A 135 -8.58 -2.71 5.55
CA ILE A 135 -9.01 -3.85 4.74
C ILE A 135 -9.96 -4.65 5.62
N ARG A 136 -11.21 -4.86 5.17
CA ARG A 136 -12.26 -5.51 5.97
C ARG A 136 -12.39 -4.89 7.37
N GLY A 137 -12.18 -3.55 7.46
CA GLY A 137 -12.27 -2.78 8.69
C GLY A 137 -11.07 -2.89 9.65
N PHE A 138 -10.00 -3.57 9.30
CA PHE A 138 -8.77 -3.64 10.08
C PHE A 138 -7.66 -2.80 9.46
N LYS A 139 -6.94 -2.07 10.31
CA LYS A 139 -5.91 -1.12 9.92
C LYS A 139 -4.66 -1.80 9.37
N ALA A 140 -4.18 -1.26 8.27
CA ALA A 140 -2.86 -1.51 7.73
C ALA A 140 -2.20 -0.18 7.33
N GLN A 141 -0.88 -0.17 7.25
CA GLN A 141 -0.09 1.01 6.93
C GLN A 141 0.90 0.69 5.81
N GLN A 142 1.46 1.72 5.18
CA GLN A 142 2.40 1.56 4.09
C GLN A 142 3.56 0.57 4.41
N GLN A 143 4.07 0.57 5.62
CA GLN A 143 5.14 -0.37 6.02
C GLN A 143 4.68 -1.84 6.17
N ASP A 144 3.35 -2.11 6.17
CA ASP A 144 2.78 -3.45 6.17
C ASP A 144 2.61 -4.01 4.74
N THR A 145 3.11 -3.28 3.74
CA THR A 145 3.17 -3.70 2.35
C THR A 145 4.39 -4.59 2.12
N GLN A 146 4.24 -5.58 1.25
CA GLN A 146 5.35 -6.38 0.71
C GLN A 146 5.87 -5.77 -0.59
N ILE A 147 7.13 -6.01 -0.90
CA ILE A 147 7.71 -5.86 -2.26
C ILE A 147 8.15 -7.25 -2.69
N ASN A 148 7.59 -7.74 -3.80
CA ASN A 148 7.85 -9.08 -4.33
C ASN A 148 7.74 -10.19 -3.25
N GLY A 149 6.72 -10.08 -2.38
CA GLY A 149 6.43 -11.02 -1.32
C GLY A 149 7.22 -10.82 -0.01
N LEU A 150 8.20 -9.91 0.05
CA LEU A 150 9.02 -9.71 1.25
C LEU A 150 8.51 -8.53 2.10
N TYR A 151 8.21 -8.77 3.37
CA TYR A 151 7.91 -7.72 4.36
C TYR A 151 9.14 -6.96 4.83
N GLY A 152 8.93 -5.75 5.38
CA GLY A 152 9.93 -4.93 6.03
C GLY A 152 10.76 -4.06 5.09
N VAL A 153 10.60 -4.22 3.77
CA VAL A 153 11.36 -3.50 2.75
C VAL A 153 10.59 -2.35 2.10
N ALA A 154 9.26 -2.40 2.09
CA ALA A 154 8.45 -1.30 1.55
C ALA A 154 8.67 0.00 2.34
N PRO A 155 8.67 1.17 1.67
CA PRO A 155 8.74 2.49 2.30
C PRO A 155 7.76 2.62 3.46
N ARG A 156 8.16 3.31 4.52
CA ARG A 156 7.38 3.35 5.76
C ARG A 156 6.16 4.27 5.68
N PHE A 157 6.32 5.43 5.07
CA PHE A 157 5.32 6.50 5.14
C PHE A 157 4.74 6.87 3.80
N TYR A 158 5.57 7.06 2.81
CA TYR A 158 5.21 7.35 1.44
C TYR A 158 6.00 6.44 0.52
N GLY A 159 5.30 5.61 -0.22
CA GLY A 159 5.85 4.83 -1.32
C GLY A 159 5.21 5.34 -2.60
N GLY A 160 6.02 5.75 -3.55
CA GLY A 160 5.56 5.93 -4.93
C GLY A 160 5.13 4.60 -5.52
N ILE A 161 4.42 4.65 -6.62
CA ILE A 161 3.95 3.46 -7.37
C ILE A 161 4.51 3.42 -8.79
N GLU A 162 5.44 4.32 -9.12
CA GLU A 162 5.99 4.48 -10.46
C GLU A 162 6.79 3.26 -10.92
N TYR A 163 7.36 2.51 -9.96
CA TYR A 163 8.14 1.29 -10.19
C TYR A 163 7.32 0.01 -10.08
N VAL A 164 6.01 0.14 -9.81
CA VAL A 164 5.11 -0.99 -9.55
C VAL A 164 4.42 -1.41 -10.84
N ASP A 165 4.50 -2.70 -11.17
CA ASP A 165 3.80 -3.33 -12.29
C ASP A 165 2.36 -3.67 -11.92
N ARG A 166 2.16 -4.21 -10.70
CA ARG A 166 0.83 -4.46 -10.18
C ARG A 166 0.76 -4.37 -8.66
N VAL A 167 -0.41 -4.02 -8.18
CA VAL A 167 -0.73 -3.97 -6.75
C VAL A 167 -1.69 -5.11 -6.43
N GLU A 168 -1.22 -6.08 -5.67
CA GLU A 168 -2.01 -7.22 -5.23
C GLU A 168 -2.62 -6.94 -3.86
N VAL A 169 -3.94 -7.09 -3.74
CA VAL A 169 -4.72 -6.93 -2.51
C VAL A 169 -5.24 -8.30 -2.10
N LEU A 170 -4.57 -8.93 -1.14
CA LEU A 170 -5.05 -10.14 -0.50
C LEU A 170 -5.86 -9.78 0.73
N LYS A 171 -7.09 -10.30 0.83
CA LYS A 171 -8.02 -10.01 1.93
C LYS A 171 -7.96 -11.09 3.00
N GLY A 172 -8.03 -10.64 4.26
CA GLY A 172 -7.92 -11.50 5.43
C GLY A 172 -6.49 -11.67 5.95
N PRO A 173 -6.33 -12.33 7.12
CA PRO A 173 -5.03 -12.53 7.75
C PRO A 173 -4.07 -13.33 6.87
N GLY A 174 -2.83 -12.86 6.69
CA GLY A 174 -1.83 -13.49 5.85
C GLY A 174 -0.70 -14.21 6.60
N ALA A 175 -0.93 -14.66 7.85
CA ALA A 175 0.16 -15.19 8.69
C ALA A 175 0.86 -16.40 8.06
N LEU A 176 0.13 -17.35 7.45
CA LEU A 176 0.75 -18.48 6.75
C LEU A 176 1.59 -17.99 5.55
N LEU A 177 1.07 -17.06 4.77
CA LEU A 177 1.59 -16.72 3.44
C LEU A 177 2.95 -16.01 3.50
N GLY A 178 3.04 -14.91 4.25
CA GLY A 178 4.24 -14.08 4.35
C GLY A 178 4.76 -13.85 5.77
N GLY A 179 4.14 -14.47 6.77
CA GLY A 179 4.42 -14.20 8.18
C GLY A 179 3.66 -12.99 8.72
N MET A 180 4.08 -12.52 9.89
CA MET A 180 3.48 -11.36 10.54
C MET A 180 3.91 -10.06 9.84
N ALA A 181 2.94 -9.23 9.48
CA ALA A 181 3.21 -7.88 8.99
C ALA A 181 3.93 -7.04 10.08
N PRO A 182 4.79 -6.07 9.73
CA PRO A 182 5.58 -5.29 10.68
C PRO A 182 4.77 -4.64 11.81
N ASN A 183 3.56 -4.15 11.52
CA ASN A 183 2.61 -3.59 12.51
C ASN A 183 1.46 -4.54 12.87
N GLY A 184 1.45 -5.78 12.33
CA GLY A 184 0.44 -6.76 12.66
C GLY A 184 -0.91 -6.56 11.95
N SER A 185 -0.92 -6.20 10.66
CA SER A 185 -2.17 -6.15 9.89
C SER A 185 -2.85 -7.52 9.85
N VAL A 186 -4.14 -7.56 10.17
CA VAL A 186 -4.97 -8.78 10.16
C VAL A 186 -6.12 -8.73 9.17
N GLY A 187 -6.37 -7.58 8.55
CA GLY A 187 -7.43 -7.39 7.55
C GLY A 187 -7.03 -7.82 6.15
N GLY A 188 -5.74 -7.78 5.85
CA GLY A 188 -5.21 -8.12 4.54
C GLY A 188 -3.76 -7.71 4.35
N THR A 189 -3.23 -8.08 3.19
CA THR A 189 -1.86 -7.78 2.77
C THR A 189 -1.89 -7.08 1.41
N ILE A 190 -1.10 -6.03 1.27
CA ILE A 190 -0.79 -5.41 -0.03
C ILE A 190 0.60 -5.89 -0.45
N ASN A 191 0.72 -6.35 -1.70
CA ASN A 191 1.99 -6.74 -2.28
C ASN A 191 2.26 -5.94 -3.56
N PHE A 192 3.41 -5.32 -3.67
CA PHE A 192 3.89 -4.66 -4.88
C PHE A 192 4.72 -5.63 -5.68
N ILE A 193 4.31 -5.87 -6.91
CA ILE A 193 5.15 -6.54 -7.90
C ILE A 193 5.81 -5.44 -8.72
N THR A 194 7.12 -5.50 -8.81
CA THR A 194 7.91 -4.44 -9.44
C THR A 194 8.02 -4.63 -10.95
N LYS A 195 8.13 -3.52 -11.69
CA LYS A 195 8.29 -3.53 -13.15
C LYS A 195 9.57 -4.23 -13.57
N ARG A 196 9.50 -5.00 -14.65
CA ARG A 196 10.64 -5.60 -15.35
C ARG A 196 10.81 -5.02 -16.73
N ALA A 197 11.99 -5.18 -17.30
CA ALA A 197 12.23 -4.84 -18.70
C ALA A 197 11.45 -5.82 -19.60
N GLU A 198 10.68 -5.30 -20.52
CA GLU A 198 10.00 -6.06 -21.55
C GLU A 198 11.02 -6.52 -22.63
N LYS A 199 10.64 -7.45 -23.49
CA LYS A 199 11.47 -7.89 -24.62
C LYS A 199 11.77 -6.71 -25.55
N GLU A 200 10.73 -5.93 -25.85
CA GLU A 200 10.86 -4.72 -26.65
C GLU A 200 11.41 -3.54 -25.82
N PRO A 201 12.37 -2.78 -26.35
CA PRO A 201 12.89 -1.60 -25.68
C PRO A 201 11.77 -0.59 -25.40
N LYS A 202 11.70 -0.10 -24.17
CA LYS A 202 10.72 0.92 -23.76
C LYS A 202 11.42 2.17 -23.24
N THR A 203 10.97 3.34 -23.70
CA THR A 203 11.25 4.64 -23.09
C THR A 203 9.97 5.43 -23.07
N SER A 204 9.41 5.64 -21.88
CA SER A 204 8.19 6.41 -21.68
C SER A 204 8.48 7.67 -20.90
N VAL A 205 7.95 8.80 -21.34
CA VAL A 205 8.03 10.09 -20.65
C VAL A 205 6.62 10.60 -20.42
N THR A 206 6.25 10.81 -19.15
CA THR A 206 4.97 11.36 -18.75
C THR A 206 5.14 12.68 -18.04
N MET A 207 4.38 13.69 -18.45
CA MET A 207 4.27 14.98 -17.77
C MET A 207 2.83 15.20 -17.35
N SER A 208 2.61 15.64 -16.10
CA SER A 208 1.26 15.92 -15.61
C SER A 208 1.22 17.30 -14.93
N TYR A 209 0.09 17.96 -15.05
CA TYR A 209 -0.23 19.19 -14.36
C TYR A 209 -1.63 19.13 -13.78
N GLY A 210 -1.77 19.54 -12.53
CA GLY A 210 -3.08 19.48 -11.91
C GLY A 210 -3.13 20.07 -10.49
N ALA A 211 -4.18 19.72 -9.77
CA ALA A 211 -4.46 20.21 -8.44
C ALA A 211 -4.37 21.76 -8.36
N LYS A 212 -3.64 22.30 -7.38
CA LYS A 212 -3.35 23.74 -7.26
C LYS A 212 -1.91 24.03 -7.71
N SER A 213 -1.62 23.86 -9.02
CA SER A 213 -0.29 24.05 -9.62
C SER A 213 0.73 22.94 -9.31
N GLN A 214 0.30 21.70 -9.23
CA GLN A 214 1.20 20.56 -9.08
C GLN A 214 1.68 20.09 -10.45
N PHE A 215 3.01 20.00 -10.62
CA PHE A 215 3.66 19.52 -11.83
C PHE A 215 4.44 18.25 -11.55
N THR A 216 4.23 17.23 -12.37
CA THR A 216 4.82 15.90 -12.24
C THR A 216 5.55 15.50 -13.52
N GLN A 217 6.69 14.87 -13.37
CA GLN A 217 7.49 14.27 -14.45
C GLN A 217 7.81 12.82 -14.06
N HIS A 218 7.61 11.90 -14.98
CA HIS A 218 7.97 10.50 -14.82
C HIS A 218 8.66 10.00 -16.10
N ILE A 219 9.78 9.33 -15.93
CA ILE A 219 10.54 8.69 -17.00
C ILE A 219 10.66 7.22 -16.64
N ASP A 220 10.31 6.34 -17.57
CA ASP A 220 10.33 4.88 -17.43
C ASP A 220 11.11 4.27 -18.58
N ILE A 221 12.25 3.66 -18.29
CA ILE A 221 13.18 3.09 -19.29
C ILE A 221 13.35 1.61 -19.01
N GLY A 222 13.08 0.77 -20.01
CA GLY A 222 13.31 -0.67 -19.98
C GLY A 222 14.20 -1.11 -21.12
N ARG A 223 15.19 -1.93 -20.82
CA ARG A 223 16.09 -2.55 -21.79
C ARG A 223 16.36 -3.99 -21.40
N ARG A 224 16.36 -4.88 -22.37
CA ARG A 224 16.70 -6.29 -22.20
C ARG A 224 17.81 -6.67 -23.16
N SER A 225 18.73 -7.55 -22.73
CA SER A 225 19.78 -8.07 -23.59
C SER A 225 19.19 -8.89 -24.74
N ASP A 226 19.92 -8.99 -25.86
CA ASP A 226 19.49 -9.70 -27.08
C ASP A 226 19.21 -11.19 -26.82
N ASP A 227 19.92 -11.80 -25.86
CA ASP A 227 19.69 -13.19 -25.45
C ASP A 227 18.49 -13.33 -24.47
N GLY A 228 17.81 -12.22 -24.15
CA GLY A 228 16.66 -12.20 -23.27
C GLY A 228 16.96 -12.37 -21.78
N LYS A 229 18.20 -12.64 -21.38
CA LYS A 229 18.54 -13.09 -20.02
C LYS A 229 18.62 -11.96 -19.00
N LEU A 230 19.18 -10.81 -19.40
CA LEU A 230 19.37 -9.65 -18.50
C LEU A 230 18.38 -8.55 -18.85
N GLY A 231 17.54 -8.17 -17.89
CA GLY A 231 16.64 -7.02 -17.96
C GLY A 231 17.06 -5.90 -17.02
N VAL A 232 16.92 -4.64 -17.47
CA VAL A 232 17.16 -3.44 -16.66
C VAL A 232 15.96 -2.51 -16.81
N ARG A 233 15.33 -2.11 -15.70
CA ARG A 233 14.24 -1.11 -15.68
C ARG A 233 14.61 0.03 -14.76
N VAL A 234 14.46 1.27 -15.24
CA VAL A 234 14.74 2.48 -14.46
C VAL A 234 13.50 3.37 -14.48
N ASN A 235 13.10 3.86 -13.31
CA ASN A 235 12.04 4.85 -13.17
C ASN A 235 12.57 6.07 -12.43
N LEU A 236 12.38 7.25 -13.02
CA LEU A 236 12.73 8.54 -12.43
C LEU A 236 11.46 9.38 -12.27
N TYR A 237 11.26 9.94 -11.10
CA TYR A 237 10.04 10.67 -10.75
C TYR A 237 10.34 11.96 -10.04
N ASN A 238 9.65 13.02 -10.48
CA ASN A 238 9.69 14.34 -9.86
C ASN A 238 8.27 14.91 -9.77
N ASN A 239 7.88 15.45 -8.61
CA ASN A 239 6.56 16.02 -8.38
C ASN A 239 6.71 17.24 -7.46
N LYS A 240 6.23 18.42 -7.91
CA LYS A 240 6.35 19.66 -7.16
C LYS A 240 5.14 20.56 -7.38
N GLY A 241 4.65 21.17 -6.31
CA GLY A 241 3.61 22.20 -6.40
C GLY A 241 2.55 22.11 -5.30
N GLY A 242 1.44 22.83 -5.51
CA GLY A 242 0.29 22.82 -4.60
C GLY A 242 -0.55 21.58 -4.83
N THR A 243 -0.93 20.88 -3.76
CA THR A 243 -1.81 19.71 -3.81
C THR A 243 -3.28 20.12 -3.92
N ALA A 244 -4.21 19.17 -3.87
CA ALA A 244 -5.64 19.45 -3.82
C ALA A 244 -6.08 20.20 -2.55
N TYR A 245 -5.31 20.10 -1.47
CA TYR A 245 -5.59 20.79 -0.21
C TYR A 245 -5.05 22.22 -0.21
N GLN A 246 -5.75 23.10 0.50
CA GLN A 246 -5.41 24.52 0.54
C GLN A 246 -4.07 24.76 1.28
N GLN A 247 -3.16 25.54 0.68
CA GLN A 247 -1.81 25.87 1.19
C GLN A 247 -0.84 24.69 1.34
N GLU A 248 -1.28 23.45 1.09
CA GLU A 248 -0.40 22.31 1.11
C GLU A 248 0.46 22.28 -0.16
N ARG A 249 1.75 22.04 0.01
CA ARG A 249 2.71 21.93 -1.09
C ARG A 249 3.51 20.64 -0.94
N VAL A 250 3.75 20.01 -2.08
CA VAL A 250 4.55 18.78 -2.17
C VAL A 250 5.84 19.06 -2.96
N ASN A 251 6.91 18.38 -2.59
CA ASN A 251 8.13 18.27 -3.35
C ASN A 251 8.69 16.85 -3.19
N THR A 252 8.58 16.03 -4.24
CA THR A 252 9.00 14.62 -4.25
C THR A 252 9.99 14.38 -5.37
N HIS A 253 11.08 13.72 -5.05
CA HIS A 253 12.05 13.19 -6.02
C HIS A 253 12.24 11.71 -5.72
N ALA A 254 12.20 10.86 -6.74
CA ALA A 254 12.42 9.43 -6.57
C ALA A 254 13.16 8.84 -7.78
N GLY A 255 13.96 7.82 -7.50
CA GLY A 255 14.62 7.01 -8.50
C GLY A 255 14.55 5.53 -8.08
N TYR A 256 14.27 4.68 -9.05
CA TYR A 256 14.15 3.23 -8.85
C TYR A 256 14.90 2.50 -9.95
N ILE A 257 15.48 1.37 -9.60
CA ILE A 257 16.09 0.42 -10.52
C ILE A 257 15.57 -0.98 -10.23
N GLY A 258 15.17 -1.69 -11.28
CA GLY A 258 14.86 -3.12 -11.27
C GLY A 258 15.80 -3.82 -12.23
N LEU A 259 16.45 -4.88 -11.75
CA LEU A 259 17.26 -5.80 -12.54
C LEU A 259 16.65 -7.19 -12.48
N ASP A 260 16.69 -7.91 -13.56
CA ASP A 260 16.34 -9.33 -13.59
C ASP A 260 17.34 -10.09 -14.46
N TYR A 261 17.70 -11.29 -13.99
CA TYR A 261 18.54 -12.21 -14.72
C TYR A 261 17.95 -13.62 -14.66
N THR A 262 17.65 -14.16 -15.83
CA THR A 262 16.99 -15.46 -15.98
C THR A 262 17.85 -16.40 -16.79
N THR A 263 17.99 -17.62 -16.31
CA THR A 263 18.61 -18.74 -17.01
C THR A 263 17.65 -19.92 -16.99
N ASP A 264 18.01 -21.03 -17.61
CA ASP A 264 17.18 -22.26 -17.65
C ASP A 264 16.80 -22.76 -16.25
N ARG A 265 17.61 -22.47 -15.22
CA ARG A 265 17.44 -22.98 -13.85
C ARG A 265 17.35 -21.90 -12.79
N SER A 266 17.62 -20.65 -13.12
CA SER A 266 17.66 -19.58 -12.12
C SER A 266 16.90 -18.33 -12.55
N ARG A 267 16.23 -17.72 -11.61
CA ARG A 267 15.56 -16.41 -11.74
C ARG A 267 16.02 -15.54 -10.60
N THR A 268 16.78 -14.49 -10.90
CA THR A 268 17.31 -13.56 -9.90
C THR A 268 16.82 -12.15 -10.21
N THR A 269 16.27 -11.46 -9.21
CA THR A 269 15.81 -10.09 -9.33
C THR A 269 16.44 -9.22 -8.26
N PHE A 270 16.78 -8.00 -8.63
CA PHE A 270 17.21 -6.96 -7.70
C PHE A 270 16.41 -5.67 -7.93
N ASP A 271 15.83 -5.15 -6.86
CA ASP A 271 15.07 -3.91 -6.86
C ASP A 271 15.66 -2.96 -5.84
N ALA A 272 15.86 -1.71 -6.20
CA ALA A 272 16.28 -0.68 -5.27
C ALA A 272 15.60 0.66 -5.58
N GLY A 273 15.41 1.47 -4.55
CA GLY A 273 14.82 2.79 -4.72
C GLY A 273 15.26 3.78 -3.65
N ILE A 274 15.25 5.05 -4.05
CA ILE A 274 15.40 6.20 -3.17
C ILE A 274 14.26 7.16 -3.41
N ILE A 275 13.63 7.63 -2.33
CA ILE A 275 12.53 8.58 -2.36
C ILE A 275 12.85 9.70 -1.38
N SER A 276 12.80 10.95 -1.83
CA SER A 276 12.81 12.13 -0.98
C SER A 276 11.47 12.84 -1.15
N ASN A 277 10.68 12.90 -0.08
CA ASN A 277 9.36 13.52 -0.09
C ASN A 277 9.27 14.58 0.99
N ARG A 278 8.94 15.81 0.58
CA ARG A 278 8.64 16.91 1.47
C ARG A 278 7.21 17.39 1.24
N VAL A 279 6.46 17.55 2.32
CA VAL A 279 5.14 18.18 2.31
C VAL A 279 5.14 19.30 3.33
N ASP A 280 4.80 20.50 2.88
CA ASP A 280 4.65 21.67 3.74
C ASP A 280 3.17 21.96 3.98
N ASN A 281 2.83 22.39 5.20
CA ASN A 281 1.48 22.78 5.63
C ASN A 281 0.43 21.67 5.39
N ALA A 282 0.83 20.42 5.66
CA ALA A 282 0.00 19.25 5.40
C ALA A 282 -1.37 19.33 6.06
N GLN A 283 -2.42 19.02 5.30
CA GLN A 283 -3.77 18.86 5.85
C GLN A 283 -3.77 17.76 6.91
N TYR A 284 -4.42 18.02 8.05
CA TYR A 284 -4.47 17.10 9.17
C TYR A 284 -5.90 16.80 9.60
N ARG A 285 -6.11 15.69 10.32
CA ARG A 285 -7.41 15.31 10.87
C ARG A 285 -7.87 16.28 11.97
N LEU A 286 -9.18 16.47 12.07
CA LEU A 286 -9.84 17.09 13.22
C LEU A 286 -10.08 16.01 14.27
N ARG A 287 -9.61 16.23 15.49
CA ARG A 287 -9.85 15.34 16.63
C ARG A 287 -10.93 15.97 17.53
N PHE A 288 -11.75 15.12 18.15
CA PHE A 288 -12.79 15.54 19.08
C PHE A 288 -12.35 15.16 20.49
N THR A 289 -12.32 16.15 21.41
CA THR A 289 -12.07 15.91 22.82
C THR A 289 -13.28 15.25 23.49
N ASP A 290 -13.12 14.70 24.69
CA ASP A 290 -14.24 14.11 25.46
C ASP A 290 -15.38 15.10 25.69
N ASP A 291 -15.07 16.39 25.85
CA ASP A 291 -16.10 17.45 26.04
C ASP A 291 -16.84 17.75 24.75
N ALA A 292 -16.18 17.74 23.61
CA ALA A 292 -16.82 17.84 22.30
C ALA A 292 -17.71 16.62 22.01
N ILE A 293 -17.22 15.40 22.33
CA ILE A 293 -17.96 14.14 22.13
C ILE A 293 -19.30 14.12 22.88
N LYS A 294 -19.36 14.69 24.08
CA LYS A 294 -20.60 14.76 24.86
C LYS A 294 -21.67 15.72 24.27
N LYS A 295 -21.25 16.67 23.42
CA LYS A 295 -22.08 17.76 22.93
C LYS A 295 -22.41 17.66 21.44
N LEU A 296 -21.68 16.86 20.68
CA LEU A 296 -21.82 16.73 19.24
C LEU A 296 -22.45 15.39 18.84
N THR A 297 -23.25 15.42 17.78
CA THR A 297 -23.80 14.22 17.11
C THR A 297 -23.21 14.00 15.72
N SER A 298 -22.55 15.03 15.16
CA SER A 298 -21.87 14.97 13.86
C SER A 298 -20.67 15.92 13.85
N PRO A 299 -19.67 15.69 12.98
CA PRO A 299 -18.66 16.70 12.72
C PRO A 299 -19.28 17.99 12.22
N PRO A 300 -18.70 19.16 12.53
CA PRO A 300 -19.23 20.45 12.10
C PRO A 300 -19.14 20.60 10.58
N HIS A 301 -20.06 21.39 10.02
CA HIS A 301 -19.98 21.79 8.62
C HIS A 301 -18.94 22.91 8.49
N VAL A 302 -17.88 22.66 7.70
CA VAL A 302 -16.82 23.63 7.41
C VAL A 302 -16.71 23.85 5.90
N ASP A 303 -16.08 24.92 5.47
CA ASP A 303 -15.79 25.12 4.05
C ASP A 303 -14.84 24.03 3.54
N ILE A 304 -15.06 23.56 2.31
CA ILE A 304 -14.22 22.51 1.69
C ILE A 304 -12.75 22.95 1.51
N ASN A 305 -12.49 24.24 1.52
CA ASN A 305 -11.15 24.82 1.50
C ASN A 305 -10.60 25.13 2.90
N SER A 306 -11.24 24.67 3.97
CA SER A 306 -10.76 24.88 5.34
C SER A 306 -9.35 24.32 5.53
N LYS A 307 -8.53 25.08 6.25
CA LYS A 307 -7.10 24.85 6.42
C LYS A 307 -6.83 24.29 7.81
N PHE A 308 -6.56 22.99 7.90
CA PHE A 308 -6.20 22.36 9.16
C PHE A 308 -4.68 22.10 9.27
N GLY A 309 -3.91 22.43 8.24
CA GLY A 309 -2.45 22.47 8.25
C GLY A 309 -1.94 23.85 8.66
N ALA A 310 -1.20 23.95 9.76
CA ALA A 310 -0.63 25.20 10.22
C ALA A 310 0.55 25.65 9.30
N PRO A 311 0.66 26.95 8.96
CA PRO A 311 1.80 27.48 8.25
C PRO A 311 3.12 27.15 9.00
N GLY A 312 4.18 26.82 8.25
CA GLY A 312 5.48 26.46 8.81
C GLY A 312 5.57 25.02 9.31
N THR A 313 4.48 24.25 9.33
CA THR A 313 4.55 22.80 9.54
C THR A 313 5.11 22.11 8.30
N PHE A 314 5.81 21.00 8.52
CA PHE A 314 6.41 20.25 7.42
C PHE A 314 6.59 18.79 7.77
N ARG A 315 6.74 17.98 6.72
CA ARG A 315 7.23 16.62 6.81
C ARG A 315 8.24 16.37 5.70
N GLN A 316 9.48 16.09 6.11
CA GLN A 316 10.56 15.65 5.24
C GLN A 316 10.83 14.17 5.51
N ILE A 317 10.80 13.36 4.46
CA ILE A 317 11.11 11.92 4.54
C ILE A 317 12.12 11.59 3.46
N THR A 318 13.10 10.77 3.81
CA THR A 318 13.96 10.09 2.84
C THR A 318 13.86 8.60 3.11
N GLU A 319 13.44 7.85 2.10
CA GLU A 319 13.33 6.38 2.12
C GLU A 319 14.38 5.82 1.17
N LYS A 320 15.08 4.77 1.62
CA LYS A 320 15.99 3.97 0.79
C LYS A 320 15.67 2.52 1.03
N PHE A 321 15.50 1.74 -0.04
CA PHE A 321 15.25 0.31 0.08
C PHE A 321 15.99 -0.48 -1.01
N GLY A 322 16.20 -1.76 -0.74
CA GLY A 322 16.70 -2.72 -1.71
C GLY A 322 16.21 -4.12 -1.38
N VAL A 323 15.93 -4.90 -2.41
CA VAL A 323 15.48 -6.30 -2.35
C VAL A 323 16.24 -7.11 -3.39
N LEU A 324 16.86 -8.18 -2.97
CA LEU A 324 17.43 -9.22 -3.84
C LEU A 324 16.61 -10.49 -3.62
N ARG A 325 16.12 -11.10 -4.69
CA ARG A 325 15.44 -12.40 -4.66
C ARG A 325 16.06 -13.30 -5.71
N SER A 326 16.26 -14.55 -5.37
CA SER A 326 16.74 -15.57 -6.29
C SER A 326 15.99 -16.88 -6.09
N GLU A 327 15.66 -17.53 -7.18
CA GLU A 327 15.05 -18.85 -7.26
C GLU A 327 15.94 -19.74 -8.11
N TYR A 328 16.12 -20.99 -7.68
CA TYR A 328 16.96 -21.96 -8.38
C TYR A 328 16.27 -23.33 -8.43
N ASP A 329 16.03 -23.84 -9.63
CA ASP A 329 15.47 -25.15 -9.86
C ASP A 329 16.56 -26.19 -9.73
N LEU A 330 16.58 -26.92 -8.60
CA LEU A 330 17.53 -28.04 -8.37
C LEU A 330 17.26 -29.18 -9.35
N ASP A 331 15.98 -29.47 -9.55
CA ASP A 331 15.46 -30.34 -10.60
C ASP A 331 14.03 -29.91 -10.98
N LYS A 332 13.34 -30.68 -11.85
CA LYS A 332 11.97 -30.37 -12.29
C LYS A 332 10.91 -30.35 -11.17
N ASN A 333 11.22 -30.94 -10.02
CA ASN A 333 10.29 -31.08 -8.90
C ASN A 333 10.73 -30.32 -7.65
N LEU A 334 11.96 -29.84 -7.59
CA LEU A 334 12.50 -29.21 -6.39
C LEU A 334 13.16 -27.87 -6.72
N MET A 335 12.68 -26.81 -6.09
CA MET A 335 13.20 -25.45 -6.19
C MET A 335 13.61 -24.96 -4.80
N VAL A 336 14.74 -24.28 -4.74
CA VAL A 336 15.15 -23.45 -3.59
C VAL A 336 15.01 -21.98 -3.94
N TYR A 337 14.57 -21.18 -3.00
CA TYR A 337 14.49 -19.74 -3.18
C TYR A 337 14.95 -18.97 -1.94
N GLY A 338 15.41 -17.75 -2.16
CA GLY A 338 15.76 -16.86 -1.08
C GLY A 338 15.56 -15.40 -1.44
N ALA A 339 15.35 -14.59 -0.42
CA ALA A 339 15.27 -13.15 -0.57
C ALA A 339 15.97 -12.45 0.58
N LEU A 340 16.65 -11.34 0.28
CA LEU A 340 17.26 -10.44 1.24
C LEU A 340 16.79 -9.02 0.95
N GLY A 341 16.52 -8.26 2.00
CA GLY A 341 16.08 -6.91 1.81
C GLY A 341 16.44 -5.97 2.95
N MET A 342 16.51 -4.70 2.63
CA MET A 342 16.76 -3.64 3.60
C MET A 342 15.94 -2.40 3.30
N ARG A 343 15.63 -1.65 4.36
CA ARG A 343 15.05 -0.31 4.27
C ARG A 343 15.65 0.62 5.31
N ILE A 344 15.90 1.87 4.91
CA ILE A 344 16.30 2.94 5.80
C ILE A 344 15.37 4.12 5.57
N THR A 345 14.68 4.56 6.62
CA THR A 345 13.80 5.72 6.62
C THR A 345 14.37 6.80 7.50
N HIS A 346 14.57 8.00 6.96
CA HIS A 346 14.84 9.21 7.73
C HIS A 346 13.60 10.10 7.69
N GLN A 347 13.09 10.50 8.84
CA GLN A 347 11.92 11.37 8.97
C GLN A 347 12.27 12.56 9.85
N ASP A 348 11.90 13.74 9.35
CA ASP A 348 11.94 15.00 10.10
C ASP A 348 10.58 15.69 9.91
N THR A 349 9.82 15.88 10.97
CA THR A 349 8.43 16.27 10.86
C THR A 349 8.04 17.22 11.98
N LEU A 350 7.40 18.32 11.61
CA LEU A 350 6.69 19.23 12.50
C LEU A 350 5.23 19.26 12.13
N ASN A 351 4.37 18.65 12.93
CA ASN A 351 2.92 18.61 12.72
C ASN A 351 2.20 19.47 13.75
N ASN A 352 1.06 20.01 13.36
CA ASN A 352 0.07 20.51 14.30
C ASN A 352 -0.97 19.44 14.61
N PHE A 353 -1.61 19.55 15.78
CA PHE A 353 -2.83 18.84 16.15
C PHE A 353 -3.92 19.85 16.40
N PHE A 354 -5.12 19.51 15.97
CA PHE A 354 -6.28 20.35 16.04
C PHE A 354 -7.37 19.61 16.82
N ASP A 355 -7.51 19.98 18.11
CA ASP A 355 -8.36 19.28 19.07
C ASP A 355 -9.60 20.14 19.37
N MET A 356 -10.73 19.80 18.74
CA MET A 356 -11.99 20.49 18.93
C MET A 356 -12.54 20.25 20.34
N GLN A 357 -12.86 21.33 21.04
CA GLN A 357 -13.32 21.31 22.44
C GLN A 357 -14.83 21.56 22.58
N ASN A 358 -15.39 22.40 21.73
CA ASN A 358 -16.77 22.83 21.81
C ASN A 358 -17.47 22.83 20.44
N PRO A 359 -18.80 22.71 20.43
CA PRO A 359 -19.63 22.77 19.21
C PRO A 359 -19.51 24.08 18.41
N ASP A 360 -19.11 25.17 19.03
CA ASP A 360 -18.87 26.47 18.39
C ASP A 360 -17.61 26.50 17.51
N GLY A 361 -16.88 25.38 17.44
CA GLY A 361 -15.65 25.24 16.67
C GLY A 361 -14.37 25.61 17.41
N THR A 362 -14.47 26.01 18.69
CA THR A 362 -13.29 26.30 19.51
C THR A 362 -12.41 25.04 19.61
N SER A 363 -11.17 25.18 19.18
CA SER A 363 -10.20 24.09 19.09
C SER A 363 -8.87 24.48 19.69
N GLN A 364 -8.24 23.53 20.37
CA GLN A 364 -6.89 23.68 20.90
C GLN A 364 -5.87 23.26 19.85
N VAL A 365 -4.81 24.06 19.67
CA VAL A 365 -3.70 23.76 18.78
C VAL A 365 -2.48 23.40 19.60
N THR A 366 -1.87 22.27 19.24
CA THR A 366 -0.56 21.82 19.74
C THR A 366 0.31 21.39 18.59
N TYR A 367 1.63 21.43 18.77
CA TYR A 367 2.59 21.02 17.76
C TYR A 367 3.41 19.84 18.25
N ARG A 368 3.84 18.99 17.32
CA ARG A 368 4.75 17.88 17.59
C ARG A 368 5.87 17.86 16.59
N TYR A 369 7.09 17.99 17.09
CA TYR A 369 8.29 17.70 16.32
C TYR A 369 8.70 16.25 16.53
N ASN A 370 9.01 15.56 15.46
CA ASN A 370 9.44 14.17 15.46
C ASN A 370 10.59 13.98 14.50
N ASN A 371 11.77 13.66 15.01
CA ASN A 371 12.93 13.24 14.24
C ASN A 371 13.12 11.73 14.48
N GLN A 372 13.12 10.95 13.40
CA GLN A 372 13.10 9.50 13.48
C GLN A 372 13.93 8.86 12.37
N ILE A 373 14.71 7.84 12.75
CA ILE A 373 15.40 6.96 11.82
C ILE A 373 14.91 5.54 12.05
N ASN A 374 14.52 4.87 10.98
CA ASN A 374 14.08 3.47 11.02
C ASN A 374 14.94 2.66 10.07
N LYS A 375 15.50 1.56 10.58
CA LYS A 375 16.24 0.60 9.76
C LYS A 375 15.54 -0.75 9.88
N ALA A 376 15.25 -1.38 8.75
CA ALA A 376 14.70 -2.72 8.70
C ALA A 376 15.58 -3.59 7.81
N TYR A 377 15.77 -4.82 8.23
CA TYR A 377 16.49 -5.87 7.51
C TYR A 377 15.59 -7.08 7.47
N SER A 378 15.41 -7.67 6.30
CA SER A 378 14.55 -8.84 6.11
C SER A 378 15.26 -9.91 5.31
N GLY A 379 14.93 -11.16 5.58
CA GLY A 379 15.41 -12.30 4.84
C GLY A 379 14.37 -13.42 4.82
N GLU A 380 14.37 -14.15 3.74
CA GLU A 380 13.57 -15.35 3.53
C GLU A 380 14.42 -16.41 2.84
N ILE A 381 14.22 -17.66 3.22
CA ILE A 381 14.72 -18.83 2.50
C ILE A 381 13.62 -19.89 2.51
N GLY A 382 13.48 -20.62 1.41
CA GLY A 382 12.48 -21.68 1.33
C GLY A 382 12.78 -22.70 0.25
N PHE A 383 12.05 -23.80 0.35
CA PHE A 383 12.06 -24.91 -0.58
C PHE A 383 10.64 -25.19 -1.05
N LYS A 384 10.48 -25.45 -2.34
CA LYS A 384 9.23 -25.92 -2.95
C LYS A 384 9.51 -27.25 -3.62
N GLY A 385 8.72 -28.26 -3.25
CA GLY A 385 8.83 -29.61 -3.80
C GLY A 385 7.50 -30.06 -4.39
N LYS A 386 7.53 -30.79 -5.49
CA LYS A 386 6.36 -31.45 -6.09
C LYS A 386 6.51 -32.96 -5.97
N VAL A 387 5.45 -33.62 -5.49
CA VAL A 387 5.39 -35.05 -5.34
C VAL A 387 4.02 -35.52 -5.83
N ASP A 388 4.03 -36.42 -6.79
CA ASP A 388 2.81 -37.10 -7.24
C ASP A 388 2.65 -38.41 -6.45
N THR A 389 1.48 -38.57 -5.86
CA THR A 389 1.02 -39.81 -5.25
C THR A 389 -0.16 -40.34 -6.04
N LYS A 390 -0.53 -41.63 -5.85
CA LYS A 390 -1.66 -42.20 -6.59
C LYS A 390 -2.95 -41.43 -6.30
N GLY A 391 -3.33 -40.53 -7.21
CA GLY A 391 -4.59 -39.77 -7.17
C GLY A 391 -4.46 -38.34 -6.64
N VAL A 392 -3.30 -37.90 -6.16
CA VAL A 392 -3.11 -36.55 -5.58
C VAL A 392 -1.72 -36.01 -5.90
N ASP A 393 -1.69 -34.81 -6.46
CA ASP A 393 -0.49 -33.98 -6.64
C ASP A 393 -0.24 -33.15 -5.39
N HIS A 394 0.95 -33.23 -4.81
CA HIS A 394 1.38 -32.48 -3.64
C HIS A 394 2.36 -31.40 -4.03
N GLU A 395 2.14 -30.14 -3.59
CA GLU A 395 3.13 -29.09 -3.62
C GLU A 395 3.52 -28.72 -2.19
N LEU A 396 4.66 -29.25 -1.75
CA LEU A 396 5.20 -29.03 -0.41
C LEU A 396 6.02 -27.73 -0.37
N ASN A 397 5.77 -26.90 0.62
CA ASN A 397 6.54 -25.69 0.88
C ASN A 397 7.07 -25.68 2.31
N VAL A 398 8.34 -25.33 2.46
CA VAL A 398 8.98 -25.02 3.75
C VAL A 398 9.68 -23.70 3.62
N SER A 399 9.43 -22.74 4.51
CA SER A 399 10.10 -21.44 4.50
C SER A 399 10.47 -20.96 5.88
N ALA A 400 11.57 -20.23 5.98
CA ALA A 400 11.99 -19.49 7.15
C ALA A 400 12.10 -18.01 6.83
N ASN A 401 11.56 -17.17 7.68
CA ASN A 401 11.59 -15.71 7.54
C ASN A 401 12.22 -15.07 8.77
N TYR A 402 12.96 -13.99 8.53
CA TYR A 402 13.58 -13.16 9.54
C TYR A 402 13.37 -11.68 9.20
N MET A 403 12.95 -10.88 10.17
CA MET A 403 12.92 -9.42 10.06
C MET A 403 13.45 -8.80 11.34
N HIS A 404 14.39 -7.85 11.22
CA HIS A 404 14.93 -7.08 12.31
C HIS A 404 14.75 -5.59 12.06
N TYR A 405 14.14 -4.90 13.00
CA TYR A 405 13.79 -3.50 12.91
C TYR A 405 14.43 -2.72 14.08
N LYS A 406 15.04 -1.56 13.75
CA LYS A 406 15.61 -0.61 14.73
C LYS A 406 14.92 0.74 14.58
N ARG A 407 14.39 1.27 15.67
CA ARG A 407 13.80 2.60 15.72
C ARG A 407 14.60 3.53 16.60
N TYR A 408 15.11 4.57 15.98
CA TYR A 408 15.72 5.71 16.65
C TYR A 408 14.72 6.86 16.60
N MET A 409 14.38 7.49 17.70
CA MET A 409 13.37 8.53 17.73
C MET A 409 13.65 9.56 18.82
N ASN A 410 13.52 10.83 18.42
CA ASN A 410 13.35 11.96 19.33
C ASN A 410 12.02 12.63 19.01
N GLN A 411 11.18 12.78 20.03
CA GLN A 411 9.86 13.38 19.88
C GLN A 411 9.67 14.47 20.93
N ASN A 412 9.31 15.68 20.50
CA ASN A 412 8.99 16.79 21.36
C ASN A 412 7.59 17.31 21.02
N GLN A 413 6.75 17.46 22.02
CA GLN A 413 5.45 18.07 21.88
C GLN A 413 5.47 19.47 22.47
N PHE A 414 4.85 20.42 21.79
CA PHE A 414 4.78 21.82 22.19
C PHE A 414 3.33 22.25 22.33
N PRO A 415 2.97 22.94 23.40
CA PRO A 415 3.80 23.27 24.55
C PRO A 415 4.17 22.04 25.37
N LYS A 416 5.32 22.05 26.00
CA LYS A 416 5.83 20.97 26.83
C LYS A 416 5.51 21.26 28.31
N LYS A 417 4.98 20.28 29.04
CA LYS A 417 4.89 20.32 30.50
C LYS A 417 6.15 19.70 31.11
N ILE A 418 6.87 20.45 31.93
CA ILE A 418 8.00 19.94 32.73
C ILE A 418 7.64 20.22 34.21
N ALA A 419 7.62 19.17 35.04
CA ALA A 419 7.24 19.28 36.45
C ALA A 419 5.94 20.07 36.72
N GLY A 420 4.91 19.82 35.87
CA GLY A 420 3.61 20.51 35.98
C GLY A 420 3.56 21.93 35.40
N LYS A 421 4.71 22.54 35.09
CA LYS A 421 4.76 23.88 34.48
C LYS A 421 4.86 23.77 32.96
N THR A 422 4.07 24.59 32.25
CA THR A 422 4.12 24.71 30.79
C THR A 422 5.36 25.49 30.37
N VAL A 423 6.27 24.82 29.65
CA VAL A 423 7.49 25.39 29.08
C VAL A 423 7.29 25.53 27.57
N ASN A 424 7.81 26.57 26.95
CA ASN A 424 7.66 26.88 25.52
C ASN A 424 6.22 27.19 25.07
N GLY A 425 5.57 28.12 25.74
CA GLY A 425 4.26 28.66 25.37
C GLY A 425 3.08 27.85 25.93
N LYS A 426 1.91 28.50 26.00
CA LYS A 426 0.65 27.84 26.33
C LYS A 426 0.00 27.30 25.07
N PRO A 427 -0.73 26.15 25.12
CA PRO A 427 -1.65 25.81 24.03
C PRO A 427 -2.52 27.04 23.75
N TYR A 428 -2.75 27.32 22.49
CA TYR A 428 -3.70 28.37 22.14
C TYR A 428 -4.95 27.77 21.53
N THR A 429 -6.04 28.51 21.62
CA THR A 429 -7.30 28.14 20.99
C THR A 429 -7.52 28.99 19.75
N THR A 430 -8.16 28.40 18.75
CA THR A 430 -8.62 29.07 17.54
C THR A 430 -9.92 28.42 17.07
N SER A 431 -10.61 29.06 16.13
CA SER A 431 -11.80 28.48 15.52
C SER A 431 -11.47 27.54 14.36
N ILE A 432 -12.20 26.44 14.20
CA ILE A 432 -12.09 25.59 13.00
C ILE A 432 -12.64 26.28 11.76
N TYR A 433 -13.53 27.25 11.91
CA TYR A 433 -14.15 27.96 10.78
C TYR A 433 -13.22 29.02 10.19
N THR A 434 -12.47 29.69 11.05
CA THR A 434 -11.52 30.76 10.70
C THR A 434 -10.24 30.56 11.52
N PRO A 435 -9.40 29.56 11.18
CA PRO A 435 -8.20 29.29 11.96
C PRO A 435 -7.20 30.46 11.91
N GLU A 436 -6.91 31.01 13.08
CA GLU A 436 -5.81 31.97 13.26
C GLU A 436 -4.57 31.21 13.69
N TRP A 437 -3.55 31.25 12.86
CA TRP A 437 -2.31 30.55 13.11
C TRP A 437 -1.28 31.49 13.75
N LYS A 438 -0.72 31.06 14.88
CA LYS A 438 0.44 31.73 15.48
C LYS A 438 1.72 31.22 14.83
N ASP A 439 2.74 32.08 14.77
CA ASP A 439 4.04 31.68 14.24
C ASP A 439 4.59 30.48 15.03
N VAL A 440 4.83 29.39 14.30
CA VAL A 440 5.36 28.14 14.85
C VAL A 440 6.72 28.34 15.50
N SER A 441 7.54 29.24 14.97
CA SER A 441 8.89 29.51 15.50
C SER A 441 8.88 29.97 16.96
N SER A 442 7.80 30.66 17.38
CA SER A 442 7.62 31.11 18.76
C SER A 442 7.38 29.98 19.77
N TYR A 443 7.00 28.78 19.30
CA TYR A 443 6.75 27.60 20.12
C TYR A 443 7.87 26.57 20.08
N LEU A 444 8.74 26.64 19.07
CA LEU A 444 9.84 25.72 18.91
C LEU A 444 11.04 26.22 19.74
N GLY A 445 11.34 25.52 20.81
CA GLY A 445 12.68 25.56 21.38
C GLY A 445 13.71 24.93 20.42
N PRO A 446 14.99 24.87 20.80
CA PRO A 446 16.00 24.22 19.97
C PRO A 446 15.58 22.81 19.58
N LEU A 447 15.48 22.55 18.25
CA LEU A 447 15.15 21.24 17.74
C LEU A 447 16.32 20.28 18.02
N VAL A 448 16.10 19.32 18.90
CA VAL A 448 17.14 18.33 19.24
C VAL A 448 17.24 17.31 18.13
N LYS A 449 18.31 17.38 17.35
CA LYS A 449 18.55 16.46 16.22
C LYS A 449 19.09 15.08 16.62
N ARG A 450 19.54 14.89 17.86
CA ARG A 450 20.05 13.58 18.32
C ARG A 450 18.90 12.60 18.49
N THR A 451 18.92 11.51 17.73
CA THR A 451 17.94 10.44 17.78
C THR A 451 18.51 9.21 18.47
N PRO A 452 18.22 8.98 19.76
CA PRO A 452 18.64 7.75 20.45
C PRO A 452 17.90 6.53 19.91
N LEU A 453 18.50 5.34 20.06
CA LEU A 453 17.81 4.08 19.84
C LEU A 453 16.72 3.92 20.91
N ASN A 454 15.48 3.74 20.46
CA ASN A 454 14.32 3.60 21.35
C ASN A 454 13.96 2.15 21.56
N ASP A 455 13.85 1.40 20.48
CA ASP A 455 13.48 0.01 20.49
C ASP A 455 14.00 -0.75 19.28
N THR A 456 14.04 -2.08 19.45
CA THR A 456 14.28 -3.02 18.37
C THR A 456 13.14 -4.04 18.35
N LYS A 457 12.75 -4.50 17.15
CA LYS A 457 11.78 -5.58 16.97
C LYS A 457 12.37 -6.64 16.07
N THR A 458 12.31 -7.88 16.48
CA THR A 458 12.71 -9.04 15.69
C THR A 458 11.51 -9.96 15.52
N LEU A 459 11.21 -10.33 14.27
CA LEU A 459 10.20 -11.31 13.91
C LEU A 459 10.91 -12.48 13.25
N ARG A 460 10.64 -13.69 13.73
CA ARG A 460 11.20 -14.93 13.16
C ARG A 460 10.07 -15.91 12.97
N SER A 461 10.10 -16.67 11.88
CA SER A 461 9.09 -17.69 11.67
C SER A 461 9.56 -18.81 10.75
N ILE A 462 8.95 -19.99 10.95
CA ILE A 462 9.06 -21.14 10.06
C ILE A 462 7.66 -21.53 9.67
N ALA A 463 7.42 -21.74 8.36
CA ALA A 463 6.16 -22.19 7.81
C ALA A 463 6.35 -23.50 7.05
N VAL A 464 5.32 -24.33 7.14
CA VAL A 464 5.18 -25.55 6.32
C VAL A 464 3.78 -25.55 5.74
N SER A 465 3.67 -25.88 4.46
CA SER A 465 2.35 -26.05 3.80
C SER A 465 2.43 -27.15 2.75
N ASP A 466 1.30 -27.81 2.56
CA ASP A 466 1.04 -28.76 1.48
C ASP A 466 -0.22 -28.32 0.72
N ILE A 467 -0.09 -28.23 -0.60
CA ILE A 467 -1.20 -27.97 -1.50
C ILE A 467 -1.45 -29.29 -2.24
N MET A 468 -2.55 -29.94 -1.94
CA MET A 468 -2.96 -31.23 -2.43
C MET A 468 -4.05 -31.06 -3.47
N THR A 469 -3.76 -31.40 -4.73
CA THR A 469 -4.74 -31.34 -5.82
C THR A 469 -5.05 -32.74 -6.32
N THR A 470 -6.32 -33.09 -6.41
CA THR A 470 -6.74 -34.38 -7.01
C THR A 470 -6.36 -34.43 -8.49
N ASN A 471 -6.01 -35.58 -9.02
CA ASN A 471 -5.54 -35.74 -10.42
C ASN A 471 -6.58 -35.29 -11.46
N ASP A 472 -7.87 -35.26 -11.11
CA ASP A 472 -8.92 -34.66 -11.95
C ASP A 472 -8.97 -33.13 -11.90
N GLY A 473 -8.09 -32.49 -11.09
CA GLY A 473 -7.99 -31.06 -10.90
C GLY A 473 -9.18 -30.40 -10.21
N ARG A 474 -10.19 -31.19 -9.72
CA ARG A 474 -11.43 -30.63 -9.18
C ARG A 474 -11.32 -30.17 -7.74
N TRP A 475 -10.54 -30.85 -6.93
CA TRP A 475 -10.40 -30.55 -5.52
C TRP A 475 -8.98 -30.15 -5.19
N THR A 476 -8.82 -29.03 -4.50
CA THR A 476 -7.54 -28.60 -3.94
C THR A 476 -7.69 -28.34 -2.46
N PHE A 477 -6.87 -29.00 -1.64
CA PHE A 477 -6.79 -28.80 -0.20
C PHE A 477 -5.48 -28.07 0.11
N VAL A 478 -5.52 -27.05 0.94
CA VAL A 478 -4.34 -26.38 1.47
C VAL A 478 -4.29 -26.63 2.96
N LEU A 479 -3.23 -27.28 3.40
CA LEU A 479 -2.93 -27.48 4.82
C LEU A 479 -1.62 -26.76 5.13
N GLY A 480 -1.60 -25.98 6.19
CA GLY A 480 -0.36 -25.31 6.56
C GLY A 480 -0.38 -24.76 7.97
N GLY A 481 0.79 -24.36 8.40
CA GLY A 481 0.95 -23.70 9.68
C GLY A 481 2.28 -22.95 9.73
N ARG A 482 2.30 -21.91 10.55
CA ARG A 482 3.49 -21.09 10.78
C ARG A 482 3.72 -20.94 12.27
N TYR A 483 4.92 -21.27 12.72
CA TYR A 483 5.39 -20.92 14.05
C TYR A 483 6.12 -19.58 13.99
N GLN A 484 5.69 -18.62 14.82
CA GLN A 484 6.18 -17.24 14.76
C GLN A 484 6.63 -16.79 16.15
N GLN A 485 7.79 -16.15 16.23
CA GLN A 485 8.33 -15.53 17.41
C GLN A 485 8.46 -14.02 17.23
N ILE A 486 8.09 -13.28 18.26
CA ILE A 486 8.15 -11.82 18.34
C ILE A 486 9.05 -11.45 19.51
N VAL A 487 10.13 -10.72 19.25
CA VAL A 487 11.01 -10.16 20.28
C VAL A 487 11.05 -8.65 20.11
N VAL A 488 10.68 -7.91 21.16
CA VAL A 488 10.74 -6.44 21.17
C VAL A 488 11.53 -5.99 22.40
N ASN A 489 12.62 -5.25 22.17
CA ASN A 489 13.40 -4.64 23.24
C ASN A 489 13.08 -3.14 23.30
N ASP A 490 12.45 -2.67 24.36
CA ASP A 490 12.29 -1.24 24.68
C ASP A 490 13.53 -0.78 25.45
N ILE A 491 14.42 -0.07 24.75
CA ILE A 491 15.71 0.38 25.31
C ILE A 491 15.50 1.43 26.39
N LYS A 492 14.46 2.27 26.28
CA LYS A 492 14.18 3.32 27.28
C LYS A 492 13.69 2.75 28.59
N LYS A 493 12.87 1.70 28.53
CA LYS A 493 12.30 1.05 29.70
C LYS A 493 13.19 -0.09 30.24
N ASN A 494 14.18 -0.51 29.45
CA ASN A 494 15.00 -1.70 29.70
C ASN A 494 14.14 -2.97 29.85
N THR A 495 13.11 -3.13 28.98
CA THR A 495 12.20 -4.29 29.00
C THR A 495 12.30 -5.05 27.70
N THR A 496 12.10 -6.37 27.76
CA THR A 496 12.06 -7.28 26.62
C THR A 496 10.73 -8.00 26.59
N TYR A 497 9.99 -7.85 25.51
CA TYR A 497 8.83 -8.67 25.18
C TYR A 497 9.30 -9.83 24.29
N GLU A 498 9.07 -11.06 24.70
CA GLU A 498 9.39 -12.24 23.90
C GLU A 498 8.26 -13.26 24.01
N LYS A 499 7.60 -13.53 22.91
CA LYS A 499 6.48 -14.48 22.80
C LYS A 499 6.52 -15.19 21.45
N ALA A 500 5.96 -16.39 21.44
CA ALA A 500 5.82 -17.18 20.21
C ALA A 500 4.41 -17.78 20.10
N LYS A 501 3.96 -18.06 18.88
CA LYS A 501 2.66 -18.65 18.61
C LYS A 501 2.68 -19.46 17.31
N PHE A 502 1.96 -20.58 17.32
CA PHE A 502 1.64 -21.35 16.12
C PHE A 502 0.31 -20.85 15.53
N SER A 503 0.28 -20.65 14.23
CA SER A 503 -0.89 -20.18 13.47
C SER A 503 -1.20 -21.19 12.36
N PRO A 504 -2.24 -22.03 12.50
CA PRO A 504 -2.68 -22.93 11.45
C PRO A 504 -3.47 -22.19 10.36
N ALA A 505 -3.49 -22.78 9.16
CA ALA A 505 -4.30 -22.34 8.04
C ALA A 505 -4.79 -23.57 7.27
N TYR A 506 -6.06 -23.53 6.88
CA TYR A 506 -6.72 -24.58 6.12
C TYR A 506 -7.52 -23.92 5.01
N ALA A 507 -7.47 -24.47 3.80
CA ALA A 507 -8.32 -24.01 2.74
C ALA A 507 -8.72 -25.16 1.81
N LEU A 508 -9.86 -24.97 1.15
CA LEU A 508 -10.44 -25.91 0.21
C LEU A 508 -10.89 -25.15 -1.02
N ILE A 509 -10.62 -25.70 -2.19
CA ILE A 509 -11.16 -25.24 -3.46
C ILE A 509 -11.90 -26.42 -4.10
N HIS A 510 -13.06 -26.15 -4.67
CA HIS A 510 -13.79 -27.06 -5.52
C HIS A 510 -14.07 -26.39 -6.87
N LYS A 511 -13.39 -26.83 -7.93
CA LYS A 511 -13.68 -26.43 -9.31
C LYS A 511 -14.88 -27.22 -9.80
N MET A 512 -16.06 -26.58 -9.82
CA MET A 512 -17.28 -27.19 -10.37
C MET A 512 -17.14 -27.42 -11.87
N ASN A 513 -16.51 -26.48 -12.55
CA ASN A 513 -16.12 -26.51 -13.97
C ASN A 513 -15.10 -25.39 -14.22
N ASP A 514 -14.67 -25.19 -15.48
CA ASP A 514 -13.67 -24.17 -15.87
C ASP A 514 -14.12 -22.73 -15.60
N LYS A 515 -15.40 -22.48 -15.37
CA LYS A 515 -15.99 -21.15 -15.16
C LYS A 515 -16.38 -20.88 -13.72
N VAL A 516 -16.47 -21.88 -12.86
CA VAL A 516 -16.98 -21.74 -11.50
C VAL A 516 -16.10 -22.49 -10.52
N SER A 517 -15.58 -21.78 -9.54
CA SER A 517 -14.78 -22.30 -8.45
C SER A 517 -15.38 -21.85 -7.11
N LEU A 518 -15.60 -22.80 -6.20
CA LEU A 518 -16.01 -22.54 -4.82
C LEU A 518 -14.80 -22.67 -3.92
N TYR A 519 -14.72 -21.87 -2.87
CA TYR A 519 -13.66 -22.01 -1.88
C TYR A 519 -14.13 -21.73 -0.47
N ALA A 520 -13.41 -22.30 0.49
CA ALA A 520 -13.54 -22.00 1.91
C ALA A 520 -12.17 -21.94 2.54
N ASN A 521 -11.98 -21.06 3.53
CA ASN A 521 -10.74 -21.00 4.29
C ASN A 521 -10.95 -20.72 5.78
N TYR A 522 -10.00 -21.22 6.58
CA TYR A 522 -9.73 -20.80 7.93
C TYR A 522 -8.26 -20.38 8.02
N ILE A 523 -8.01 -19.16 8.43
CA ILE A 523 -6.64 -18.62 8.57
C ILE A 523 -6.53 -17.72 9.79
N GLN A 524 -5.36 -17.72 10.40
CA GLN A 524 -5.04 -16.86 11.54
C GLN A 524 -4.10 -15.73 11.15
N GLY A 525 -4.21 -14.62 11.87
CA GLY A 525 -3.27 -13.50 11.90
C GLY A 525 -2.70 -13.32 13.29
N LEU A 526 -1.52 -12.73 13.37
CA LEU A 526 -0.83 -12.53 14.63
C LEU A 526 -0.47 -11.05 14.80
N ASN A 527 -0.86 -10.48 15.94
CA ASN A 527 -0.43 -9.17 16.40
C ASN A 527 0.37 -9.29 17.69
N GLN A 528 1.34 -8.41 17.86
CA GLN A 528 2.06 -8.30 19.12
C GLN A 528 1.09 -7.96 20.25
N GLY A 529 1.17 -8.66 21.37
CA GLY A 529 0.50 -8.29 22.61
C GLY A 529 1.11 -7.01 23.21
N GLU A 530 0.35 -6.32 24.02
CA GLU A 530 0.78 -5.08 24.67
C GLU A 530 1.38 -5.34 26.06
N GLU A 531 2.29 -4.48 26.49
CA GLU A 531 2.72 -4.41 27.88
C GLU A 531 1.68 -3.65 28.71
N VAL A 532 1.42 -4.11 29.92
CA VAL A 532 0.54 -3.43 30.88
C VAL A 532 1.29 -2.25 31.48
N THR A 533 0.97 -1.05 30.98
CA THR A 533 1.65 0.20 31.35
C THR A 533 0.90 1.05 32.38
N ASP A 534 -0.30 0.64 32.81
CA ASP A 534 -1.05 1.30 33.88
C ASP A 534 -0.44 0.94 35.21
N THR A 535 0.20 1.90 35.85
CA THR A 535 0.83 1.73 37.18
C THR A 535 -0.16 1.41 38.30
N LYS A 536 -1.47 1.61 38.05
CA LYS A 536 -2.54 1.26 39.00
C LYS A 536 -3.11 -0.12 38.78
N ALA A 537 -2.73 -0.80 37.70
CA ALA A 537 -3.14 -2.17 37.46
C ALA A 537 -2.40 -3.14 38.36
N PRO A 538 -3.08 -4.13 39.00
CA PRO A 538 -2.44 -5.14 39.81
C PRO A 538 -1.35 -5.94 39.09
N ASN A 539 -1.52 -6.06 37.77
CA ASN A 539 -0.57 -6.73 36.88
C ASN A 539 0.25 -5.74 36.01
N TYR A 540 0.64 -4.60 36.62
CA TYR A 540 1.57 -3.66 35.99
C TYR A 540 2.88 -4.34 35.60
N GLY A 541 3.35 -4.10 34.39
CA GLY A 541 4.56 -4.70 33.82
C GLY A 541 4.36 -6.05 33.13
N ASP A 542 3.18 -6.68 33.28
CA ASP A 542 2.87 -7.92 32.55
C ASP A 542 2.88 -7.71 31.06
N GLN A 543 3.34 -8.74 30.32
CA GLN A 543 3.31 -8.79 28.88
C GLN A 543 2.17 -9.71 28.42
N LEU A 544 1.16 -9.11 27.79
CA LEU A 544 0.03 -9.86 27.25
C LEU A 544 0.48 -10.78 26.11
N ASP A 545 -0.15 -11.92 25.97
CA ASP A 545 0.10 -12.85 24.86
C ASP A 545 -0.20 -12.18 23.50
N PRO A 546 0.42 -12.65 22.42
CA PRO A 546 0.10 -12.18 21.09
C PRO A 546 -1.40 -12.31 20.79
N TYR A 547 -1.98 -11.28 20.18
CA TYR A 547 -3.38 -11.32 19.78
C TYR A 547 -3.50 -12.15 18.50
N VAL A 548 -4.33 -13.19 18.56
CA VAL A 548 -4.59 -14.10 17.43
C VAL A 548 -5.91 -13.72 16.78
N ALA A 549 -5.85 -13.07 15.64
CA ALA A 549 -7.03 -12.86 14.80
C ALA A 549 -7.38 -14.17 14.08
N LYS A 550 -8.68 -14.45 13.93
CA LYS A 550 -9.19 -15.66 13.26
C LYS A 550 -10.16 -15.25 12.16
N GLN A 551 -9.97 -15.80 10.98
CA GLN A 551 -10.90 -15.64 9.87
C GLN A 551 -11.51 -16.96 9.47
N TYR A 552 -12.79 -16.90 9.15
CA TYR A 552 -13.52 -17.86 8.34
C TYR A 552 -14.02 -17.15 7.10
N GLU A 553 -13.80 -17.73 5.93
CA GLU A 553 -14.27 -17.18 4.67
C GLU A 553 -14.81 -18.32 3.78
N PHE A 554 -15.88 -18.01 3.08
CA PHE A 554 -16.47 -18.86 2.04
C PHE A 554 -16.76 -17.97 0.82
N GLY A 555 -16.46 -18.46 -0.38
CA GLY A 555 -16.69 -17.69 -1.60
C GLY A 555 -16.87 -18.52 -2.86
N ALA A 556 -17.36 -17.84 -3.88
CA ALA A 556 -17.49 -18.36 -5.24
C ALA A 556 -16.82 -17.41 -6.22
N LYS A 557 -16.07 -17.96 -7.16
CA LYS A 557 -15.42 -17.24 -8.25
C LYS A 557 -16.00 -17.71 -9.58
N PHE A 558 -16.23 -16.74 -10.45
CA PHE A 558 -16.76 -16.97 -11.78
C PHE A 558 -15.84 -16.32 -12.80
N ASP A 559 -15.34 -17.11 -13.74
CA ASP A 559 -14.65 -16.65 -14.94
C ASP A 559 -15.56 -16.88 -16.15
N LEU A 560 -16.17 -15.81 -16.62
CA LEU A 560 -17.09 -15.84 -17.78
C LEU A 560 -16.35 -15.48 -19.08
N GLY A 561 -15.03 -15.47 -19.06
CA GLY A 561 -14.15 -15.12 -20.18
C GLY A 561 -13.99 -13.61 -20.36
N LYS A 562 -15.08 -12.89 -20.57
CA LYS A 562 -15.08 -11.42 -20.72
C LYS A 562 -15.19 -10.66 -19.40
N VAL A 563 -15.80 -11.27 -18.42
CA VAL A 563 -16.02 -10.72 -17.08
C VAL A 563 -15.69 -11.79 -16.07
N ALA A 564 -14.98 -11.41 -15.02
CA ALA A 564 -14.78 -12.26 -13.86
C ALA A 564 -15.38 -11.60 -12.62
N THR A 565 -15.82 -12.42 -11.68
CA THR A 565 -16.45 -11.93 -10.45
C THR A 565 -16.19 -12.87 -9.28
N THR A 566 -16.10 -12.29 -8.08
CA THR A 566 -16.01 -13.02 -6.81
C THR A 566 -17.12 -12.57 -5.88
N ILE A 567 -17.80 -13.51 -5.27
CA ILE A 567 -18.71 -13.26 -4.16
C ILE A 567 -18.15 -14.01 -2.95
N SER A 568 -17.97 -13.32 -1.83
CA SER A 568 -17.44 -13.94 -0.61
C SER A 568 -18.13 -13.43 0.64
N ALA A 569 -18.30 -14.35 1.61
CA ALA A 569 -18.74 -14.04 2.96
C ALA A 569 -17.59 -14.32 3.93
N PHE A 570 -17.35 -13.41 4.86
CA PHE A 570 -16.26 -13.54 5.82
C PHE A 570 -16.69 -13.19 7.25
N SER A 571 -15.95 -13.73 8.21
CA SER A 571 -16.00 -13.33 9.62
C SER A 571 -14.58 -13.30 10.18
N ILE A 572 -14.14 -12.14 10.67
CA ILE A 572 -12.82 -11.93 11.27
C ILE A 572 -13.03 -11.46 12.71
N THR A 573 -12.43 -12.17 13.67
CA THR A 573 -12.33 -11.72 15.08
C THR A 573 -10.90 -11.29 15.37
N ASN A 574 -10.72 -10.20 16.11
CA ASN A 574 -9.42 -9.72 16.57
C ASN A 574 -9.49 -9.34 18.04
N PRO A 575 -8.72 -10.01 18.91
CA PRO A 575 -8.60 -9.63 20.31
C PRO A 575 -7.98 -8.25 20.50
N GLY A 576 -8.23 -7.64 21.65
CA GLY A 576 -7.66 -6.37 22.03
C GLY A 576 -7.47 -6.26 23.54
N LYS A 577 -6.72 -5.25 23.96
CA LYS A 577 -6.50 -4.96 25.36
C LYS A 577 -7.76 -4.35 26.00
N ILE A 578 -8.14 -4.86 27.17
CA ILE A 578 -9.15 -4.25 28.03
C ILE A 578 -8.69 -4.22 29.46
N THR A 579 -9.24 -3.29 30.26
CA THR A 579 -9.06 -3.23 31.71
C THR A 579 -10.38 -3.59 32.38
N ASP A 580 -10.37 -4.58 33.24
CA ASP A 580 -11.55 -4.91 34.05
C ASP A 580 -11.88 -3.74 35.01
N PRO A 581 -13.08 -3.21 35.00
CA PRO A 581 -13.41 -2.03 35.81
C PRO A 581 -13.44 -2.28 37.31
N LYS A 582 -13.60 -3.54 37.76
CA LYS A 582 -13.65 -3.93 39.17
C LYS A 582 -12.27 -4.29 39.67
N THR A 583 -11.62 -5.24 39.04
CA THR A 583 -10.32 -5.78 39.47
C THR A 583 -9.14 -4.91 39.05
N LYS A 584 -9.32 -4.01 38.07
CA LYS A 584 -8.29 -3.22 37.39
C LYS A 584 -7.22 -4.05 36.66
N ILE A 585 -7.40 -5.35 36.56
CA ILE A 585 -6.52 -6.24 35.79
C ILE A 585 -6.66 -5.92 34.30
N VAL A 586 -5.52 -5.79 33.63
CA VAL A 586 -5.43 -5.60 32.17
C VAL A 586 -5.24 -6.96 31.50
N SER A 587 -6.02 -7.25 30.47
CA SER A 587 -5.99 -8.53 29.76
C SER A 587 -6.19 -8.35 28.26
N ALA A 588 -5.93 -9.43 27.50
CA ALA A 588 -6.27 -9.54 26.06
C ALA A 588 -7.74 -9.96 25.84
N GLY A 589 -8.65 -9.60 26.76
CA GLY A 589 -10.05 -10.04 26.76
C GLY A 589 -10.98 -9.21 25.91
N GLY A 590 -10.53 -8.09 25.32
CA GLY A 590 -11.30 -7.31 24.36
C GLY A 590 -11.46 -8.05 23.04
N GLU A 591 -12.54 -7.77 22.29
CA GLU A 591 -12.76 -8.38 20.98
C GLU A 591 -13.49 -7.43 20.05
N VAL A 592 -13.00 -7.35 18.83
CA VAL A 592 -13.69 -6.74 17.68
C VAL A 592 -13.99 -7.85 16.67
N ARG A 593 -15.23 -7.89 16.17
CA ARG A 593 -15.64 -8.82 15.12
C ARG A 593 -16.19 -8.07 13.92
N ASN A 594 -15.62 -8.33 12.75
CA ASN A 594 -16.08 -7.81 11.47
C ASN A 594 -16.61 -8.98 10.62
N ARG A 595 -17.88 -8.90 10.23
CA ARG A 595 -18.54 -9.86 9.32
C ARG A 595 -19.02 -9.11 8.10
N GLY A 596 -18.92 -9.74 6.92
CA GLY A 596 -19.35 -9.06 5.72
C GLY A 596 -19.62 -10.00 4.55
N LEU A 597 -20.28 -9.42 3.56
CA LEU A 597 -20.49 -9.96 2.23
C LEU A 597 -19.84 -9.01 1.23
N GLU A 598 -18.99 -9.55 0.37
CA GLU A 598 -18.29 -8.82 -0.68
C GLU A 598 -18.69 -9.36 -2.05
N TRP A 599 -18.84 -8.44 -2.99
CA TRP A 599 -19.00 -8.74 -4.41
C TRP A 599 -18.03 -7.87 -5.18
N ASN A 600 -17.09 -8.49 -5.89
CA ASN A 600 -16.13 -7.83 -6.78
C ASN A 600 -16.35 -8.30 -8.20
N PHE A 601 -16.24 -7.41 -9.18
CA PHE A 601 -16.35 -7.70 -10.60
C PHE A 601 -15.39 -6.86 -11.43
N PHE A 602 -14.93 -7.42 -12.54
CA PHE A 602 -14.03 -6.74 -13.48
C PHE A 602 -14.07 -7.43 -14.85
N GLY A 603 -13.64 -6.71 -15.89
CA GLY A 603 -13.52 -7.23 -17.24
C GLY A 603 -14.06 -6.30 -18.32
N GLU A 604 -14.26 -6.86 -19.51
CA GLU A 604 -14.73 -6.16 -20.70
C GLU A 604 -15.96 -6.87 -21.29
N PRO A 605 -17.17 -6.63 -20.73
CA PRO A 605 -18.39 -7.33 -21.16
C PRO A 605 -18.71 -7.13 -22.65
N LYS A 606 -18.36 -5.97 -23.18
CA LYS A 606 -18.42 -5.64 -24.59
C LYS A 606 -17.10 -4.97 -24.99
N LYS A 607 -16.58 -5.28 -26.18
CA LYS A 607 -15.36 -4.66 -26.70
C LYS A 607 -15.44 -3.13 -26.57
N GLY A 608 -14.44 -2.53 -25.93
CA GLY A 608 -14.36 -1.11 -25.64
C GLY A 608 -15.14 -0.65 -24.40
N THR A 609 -15.87 -1.52 -23.69
CA THR A 609 -16.53 -1.21 -22.41
C THR A 609 -15.88 -1.99 -21.29
N ARG A 610 -15.12 -1.34 -20.41
CA ARG A 610 -14.40 -1.96 -19.29
C ARG A 610 -15.05 -1.60 -17.98
N LEU A 611 -15.18 -2.59 -17.10
CA LEU A 611 -15.80 -2.45 -15.80
C LEU A 611 -14.82 -2.91 -14.73
N THR A 612 -14.75 -2.17 -13.62
CA THR A 612 -14.09 -2.58 -12.38
C THR A 612 -14.88 -2.08 -11.19
N GLY A 613 -14.94 -2.85 -10.13
CA GLY A 613 -15.59 -2.39 -8.90
C GLY A 613 -16.16 -3.50 -8.06
N GLY A 614 -17.11 -3.13 -7.23
CA GLY A 614 -17.80 -4.05 -6.33
C GLY A 614 -18.62 -3.36 -5.26
N MET A 615 -19.15 -4.18 -4.36
CA MET A 615 -19.94 -3.75 -3.23
C MET A 615 -19.53 -4.54 -1.99
N MET A 616 -19.62 -3.93 -0.83
CA MET A 616 -19.37 -4.57 0.46
C MET A 616 -20.47 -4.17 1.45
N TRP A 617 -21.05 -5.16 2.10
CA TRP A 617 -21.86 -5.04 3.30
C TRP A 617 -21.06 -5.55 4.48
N MET A 618 -20.91 -4.73 5.53
CA MET A 618 -20.09 -5.11 6.68
C MET A 618 -20.77 -4.73 8.00
N ASP A 619 -20.88 -5.71 8.90
CA ASP A 619 -21.23 -5.52 10.30
C ASP A 619 -19.98 -5.68 11.16
N ALA A 620 -19.38 -4.54 11.50
CA ALA A 620 -18.18 -4.44 12.33
C ALA A 620 -18.55 -3.95 13.73
N ARG A 621 -18.28 -4.77 14.77
CA ARG A 621 -18.71 -4.49 16.14
C ARG A 621 -17.62 -4.72 17.18
N HIS A 622 -17.70 -3.93 18.24
CA HIS A 622 -17.06 -4.22 19.50
C HIS A 622 -17.87 -5.32 20.21
N GLU A 623 -17.33 -6.52 20.26
CA GLU A 623 -18.00 -7.65 20.94
C GLU A 623 -17.75 -7.67 22.43
N LYS A 624 -16.51 -7.26 22.83
CA LYS A 624 -16.10 -7.17 24.23
C LYS A 624 -15.30 -5.92 24.47
N THR A 625 -15.79 -5.09 25.39
CA THR A 625 -15.15 -3.84 25.81
C THR A 625 -15.01 -3.80 27.33
N ALA A 626 -14.24 -2.84 27.85
CA ALA A 626 -14.05 -2.66 29.29
C ALA A 626 -15.39 -2.48 30.02
N GLY A 627 -15.74 -3.46 30.87
CA GLY A 627 -16.99 -3.46 31.63
C GLY A 627 -18.26 -3.56 30.76
N GLY A 628 -18.13 -3.99 29.52
CA GLY A 628 -19.29 -4.10 28.60
C GLY A 628 -19.87 -2.77 28.11
N LYS A 629 -19.21 -1.64 28.40
CA LYS A 629 -19.77 -0.28 28.18
C LYS A 629 -20.18 -0.01 26.73
N ASN A 630 -19.41 -0.56 25.77
CA ASN A 630 -19.61 -0.35 24.34
C ASN A 630 -19.84 -1.67 23.60
N ASP A 631 -20.21 -2.75 24.30
CA ASP A 631 -20.50 -4.03 23.70
C ASP A 631 -21.68 -3.91 22.72
N GLY A 632 -21.53 -4.51 21.53
CA GLY A 632 -22.52 -4.40 20.47
C GLY A 632 -22.45 -3.10 19.65
N ASN A 633 -21.71 -2.07 20.09
CA ASN A 633 -21.53 -0.85 19.31
C ASN A 633 -20.74 -1.13 18.02
N ARG A 634 -21.07 -0.35 16.99
CA ARG A 634 -20.36 -0.41 15.71
C ARG A 634 -18.92 0.07 15.87
N LYS A 635 -18.00 -0.60 15.21
CA LYS A 635 -16.60 -0.18 15.14
C LYS A 635 -16.50 1.16 14.41
N GLU A 636 -15.80 2.12 15.03
CA GLU A 636 -15.59 3.46 14.47
C GLU A 636 -14.75 3.42 13.18
N GLY A 637 -14.96 4.42 12.31
CA GLY A 637 -14.27 4.56 11.02
C GLY A 637 -14.81 3.66 9.90
N ILE A 638 -15.78 2.78 10.18
CA ILE A 638 -16.20 1.72 9.24
C ILE A 638 -17.64 1.96 8.78
N PRO A 639 -17.88 2.12 7.46
CA PRO A 639 -19.23 2.15 6.90
C PRO A 639 -19.85 0.73 6.85
N ASN A 640 -21.17 0.60 7.00
CA ASN A 640 -21.86 -0.67 6.83
C ASN A 640 -21.99 -1.10 5.38
N PHE A 641 -21.96 -0.14 4.46
CA PHE A 641 -22.05 -0.39 3.04
C PHE A 641 -21.09 0.53 2.31
N ALA A 642 -20.32 -0.05 1.40
CA ALA A 642 -19.44 0.66 0.48
C ALA A 642 -19.63 0.10 -0.93
N ALA A 643 -19.54 0.96 -1.94
CA ALA A 643 -19.60 0.56 -3.34
C ALA A 643 -18.63 1.39 -4.17
N VAL A 644 -17.98 0.74 -5.12
CA VAL A 644 -17.13 1.38 -6.13
C VAL A 644 -17.53 0.83 -7.50
N LEU A 645 -17.70 1.72 -8.45
CA LEU A 645 -17.96 1.37 -9.85
C LEU A 645 -17.09 2.23 -10.75
N GLY A 646 -16.16 1.61 -11.45
CA GLY A 646 -15.36 2.19 -12.53
C GLY A 646 -15.82 1.70 -13.88
N VAL A 647 -15.99 2.62 -14.81
CA VAL A 647 -16.38 2.33 -16.19
C VAL A 647 -15.44 3.08 -17.13
N GLU A 648 -14.88 2.38 -18.11
CA GLU A 648 -14.19 2.98 -19.25
C GLU A 648 -14.95 2.60 -20.53
N GLN A 649 -15.18 3.57 -21.43
CA GLN A 649 -15.88 3.38 -22.68
C GLN A 649 -15.10 3.97 -23.84
N ASP A 650 -14.68 3.12 -24.76
CA ASP A 650 -14.11 3.58 -26.05
C ASP A 650 -15.22 4.17 -26.91
N ILE A 651 -14.98 5.36 -27.47
CA ILE A 651 -16.00 6.11 -28.22
C ILE A 651 -15.99 5.67 -29.69
N HIS A 652 -17.10 5.12 -30.09
CA HIS A 652 -17.28 4.70 -31.50
C HIS A 652 -17.13 5.89 -32.44
N GLY A 653 -16.35 5.71 -33.52
CA GLY A 653 -16.13 6.75 -34.52
C GLY A 653 -15.05 7.78 -34.19
N VAL A 654 -14.44 7.69 -33.01
CA VAL A 654 -13.25 8.47 -32.62
C VAL A 654 -12.17 7.54 -32.12
N ASP A 655 -11.34 7.05 -33.04
CA ASP A 655 -10.29 6.09 -32.70
C ASP A 655 -9.34 6.67 -31.63
N GLY A 656 -9.05 5.85 -30.63
CA GLY A 656 -8.17 6.21 -29.53
C GLY A 656 -8.81 6.99 -28.37
N LEU A 657 -10.08 7.44 -28.50
CA LEU A 657 -10.78 8.15 -27.43
C LEU A 657 -11.49 7.17 -26.50
N THR A 658 -11.18 7.25 -25.22
CA THR A 658 -11.87 6.54 -24.13
C THR A 658 -12.38 7.55 -23.11
N LEU A 659 -13.66 7.46 -22.74
CA LEU A 659 -14.21 8.18 -21.59
C LEU A 659 -14.19 7.28 -20.35
N THR A 660 -13.95 7.88 -19.19
CA THR A 660 -13.88 7.17 -17.91
C THR A 660 -14.81 7.80 -16.88
N ALA A 661 -15.45 6.97 -16.08
CA ALA A 661 -16.25 7.42 -14.94
C ALA A 661 -16.00 6.51 -13.76
N ARG A 662 -15.89 7.08 -12.56
CA ARG A 662 -15.82 6.33 -11.30
C ARG A 662 -16.77 6.91 -10.29
N MET A 663 -17.58 6.05 -9.68
CA MET A 663 -18.41 6.35 -8.53
C MET A 663 -17.85 5.65 -7.29
N THR A 664 -17.75 6.36 -6.18
CA THR A 664 -17.45 5.79 -4.86
C THR A 664 -18.54 6.23 -3.90
N TYR A 665 -19.16 5.26 -3.24
CA TYR A 665 -20.17 5.49 -2.21
C TYR A 665 -19.74 4.86 -0.88
N ASN A 666 -19.94 5.58 0.21
CA ASN A 666 -19.82 5.06 1.57
C ASN A 666 -21.04 5.48 2.39
N SER A 667 -21.63 4.53 3.09
CA SER A 667 -22.68 4.81 4.07
C SER A 667 -22.10 5.56 5.27
N SER A 668 -22.96 6.02 6.17
CA SER A 668 -22.53 6.70 7.40
C SER A 668 -21.67 5.81 8.28
N ALA A 669 -20.73 6.42 9.00
CA ALA A 669 -19.85 5.77 9.96
C ALA A 669 -19.74 6.60 11.25
N PHE A 670 -19.43 5.96 12.37
CA PHE A 670 -19.15 6.63 13.63
C PHE A 670 -17.67 6.98 13.73
N VAL A 671 -17.35 8.07 14.44
CA VAL A 671 -15.94 8.47 14.68
C VAL A 671 -15.45 8.06 16.05
N ASN A 672 -16.32 7.54 16.90
CA ASN A 672 -16.01 7.17 18.28
C ASN A 672 -16.68 5.85 18.69
N GLN A 673 -16.06 5.17 19.64
CA GLN A 673 -16.49 3.86 20.14
C GLN A 673 -17.87 3.87 20.81
N ALA A 674 -18.26 5.01 21.41
CA ALA A 674 -19.57 5.18 22.01
C ALA A 674 -20.72 5.38 20.98
N ASN A 675 -20.40 5.51 19.69
CA ASN A 675 -21.32 5.74 18.59
C ASN A 675 -22.19 7.01 18.74
N THR A 676 -21.65 8.07 19.32
CA THR A 676 -22.35 9.34 19.54
C THR A 676 -22.16 10.33 18.39
N ILE A 677 -20.99 10.35 17.74
CA ILE A 677 -20.71 11.24 16.61
C ILE A 677 -20.71 10.45 15.31
N ARG A 678 -21.56 10.86 14.36
CA ARG A 678 -21.78 10.16 13.09
C ARG A 678 -21.42 11.04 11.89
N VAL A 679 -20.60 10.51 11.01
CA VAL A 679 -20.33 11.10 9.68
C VAL A 679 -21.46 10.71 8.72
N SER A 680 -21.96 11.68 7.96
CA SER A 680 -23.01 11.46 6.95
C SER A 680 -22.52 10.58 5.80
N PRO A 681 -23.42 9.86 5.11
CA PRO A 681 -23.05 9.14 3.90
C PRO A 681 -22.61 10.10 2.80
N TRP A 682 -21.75 9.61 1.92
CA TRP A 682 -21.22 10.41 0.82
C TRP A 682 -21.08 9.61 -0.46
N THR A 683 -21.22 10.31 -1.58
CA THR A 683 -20.93 9.80 -2.91
C THR A 683 -19.97 10.76 -3.60
N ARG A 684 -18.92 10.22 -4.20
CA ARG A 684 -17.96 10.94 -5.02
C ARG A 684 -18.03 10.40 -6.45
N TRP A 685 -18.03 11.31 -7.41
CA TRP A 685 -17.93 11.03 -8.83
C TRP A 685 -16.65 11.60 -9.39
N ASP A 686 -15.93 10.81 -10.17
CA ASP A 686 -14.76 11.21 -10.92
C ASP A 686 -15.04 10.92 -12.39
N LEU A 687 -14.71 11.87 -13.29
CA LEU A 687 -14.83 11.70 -14.72
C LEU A 687 -13.50 11.97 -15.39
N GLY A 688 -13.22 11.27 -16.50
CA GLY A 688 -12.02 11.49 -17.29
C GLY A 688 -12.18 11.16 -18.75
N ALA A 689 -11.19 11.57 -19.51
CA ALA A 689 -11.01 11.24 -20.91
C ALA A 689 -9.56 10.88 -21.19
N ARG A 690 -9.35 9.85 -21.98
CA ARG A 690 -8.04 9.42 -22.47
C ARG A 690 -8.07 9.39 -23.99
N TYR A 691 -7.10 10.04 -24.63
CA TYR A 691 -6.96 10.05 -26.08
C TYR A 691 -5.59 9.53 -26.47
N ARG A 692 -5.56 8.46 -27.25
CA ARG A 692 -4.35 7.81 -27.77
C ARG A 692 -4.24 8.07 -29.27
N PHE A 693 -3.08 8.55 -29.71
CA PHE A 693 -2.79 8.81 -31.12
C PHE A 693 -1.29 8.71 -31.37
N ASN A 694 -0.90 8.62 -32.62
CA ASN A 694 0.52 8.59 -32.99
C ASN A 694 0.96 9.96 -33.52
N VAL A 695 2.11 10.42 -33.07
CA VAL A 695 2.83 11.54 -33.67
C VAL A 695 4.00 10.95 -34.46
N SER A 696 3.83 10.82 -35.75
CA SER A 696 4.66 9.96 -36.62
C SER A 696 4.56 8.52 -36.15
N ASP A 697 5.67 7.93 -35.66
CA ASP A 697 5.70 6.55 -35.15
C ASP A 697 5.70 6.49 -33.60
N THR A 698 5.56 7.63 -32.93
CA THR A 698 5.59 7.70 -31.46
C THR A 698 4.16 7.71 -30.92
N PRO A 699 3.74 6.67 -30.17
CA PRO A 699 2.47 6.67 -29.46
C PRO A 699 2.43 7.77 -28.41
N VAL A 700 1.36 8.55 -28.43
CA VAL A 700 1.11 9.62 -27.45
C VAL A 700 -0.24 9.38 -26.79
N THR A 701 -0.29 9.52 -25.50
CA THR A 701 -1.52 9.42 -24.70
C THR A 701 -1.73 10.71 -23.93
N VAL A 702 -2.87 11.36 -24.15
CA VAL A 702 -3.32 12.50 -23.34
C VAL A 702 -4.42 12.02 -22.40
N ARG A 703 -4.35 12.39 -21.12
CA ARG A 703 -5.38 12.09 -20.11
C ARG A 703 -5.81 13.38 -19.42
N ALA A 704 -7.12 13.54 -19.25
CA ALA A 704 -7.71 14.65 -18.53
C ALA A 704 -8.75 14.11 -17.57
N ASP A 705 -8.59 14.38 -16.27
CA ASP A 705 -9.46 13.87 -15.21
C ASP A 705 -9.97 14.99 -14.32
N VAL A 706 -11.20 14.84 -13.83
CA VAL A 706 -11.84 15.66 -12.83
C VAL A 706 -12.25 14.76 -11.66
N TYR A 707 -11.55 14.88 -10.56
CA TYR A 707 -11.89 14.17 -9.32
C TYR A 707 -12.86 15.01 -8.48
N ASN A 708 -13.80 14.35 -7.80
CA ASN A 708 -14.88 14.99 -7.03
C ASN A 708 -15.65 15.99 -7.90
N LEU A 709 -16.18 15.54 -9.03
CA LEU A 709 -16.84 16.34 -10.08
C LEU A 709 -17.87 17.35 -9.52
N PHE A 710 -18.68 16.92 -8.56
CA PHE A 710 -19.74 17.74 -7.97
C PHE A 710 -19.26 18.60 -6.80
N ASN A 711 -17.96 18.68 -6.55
CA ASN A 711 -17.35 19.41 -5.44
C ASN A 711 -17.99 19.08 -4.09
N ARG A 712 -18.28 17.78 -3.87
CA ARG A 712 -18.93 17.30 -2.64
C ARG A 712 -18.02 17.57 -1.45
N ASN A 713 -18.52 18.34 -0.50
CA ASN A 713 -17.91 18.58 0.79
C ASN A 713 -18.31 17.45 1.75
N TYR A 714 -17.34 16.67 2.24
CA TYR A 714 -17.63 15.56 3.13
C TYR A 714 -16.46 15.25 4.08
N TRP A 715 -16.85 14.74 5.24
CA TRP A 715 -15.94 14.18 6.22
C TRP A 715 -15.81 12.68 6.02
N ARG A 716 -14.60 12.17 6.14
CA ARG A 716 -14.34 10.76 6.29
C ARG A 716 -14.15 10.43 7.77
N ALA A 717 -14.91 9.46 8.28
CA ALA A 717 -14.72 8.99 9.63
C ALA A 717 -13.36 8.29 9.77
N LEU A 718 -12.69 8.55 10.86
CA LEU A 718 -11.47 7.87 11.27
C LEU A 718 -11.72 7.15 12.59
N ASP A 719 -10.77 6.32 12.99
CA ASP A 719 -10.63 5.84 14.37
C ASP A 719 -10.14 6.97 15.31
N GLU A 720 -10.03 6.70 16.59
CA GLU A 720 -9.44 7.61 17.59
C GLU A 720 -10.15 8.96 17.73
N ASN A 721 -11.48 8.97 17.70
CA ASN A 721 -12.31 10.19 17.87
C ASN A 721 -11.95 11.29 16.86
N ALA A 722 -11.80 10.95 15.58
CA ALA A 722 -11.34 11.89 14.58
C ALA A 722 -12.10 11.78 13.26
N ALA A 723 -12.08 12.87 12.48
CA ALA A 723 -12.56 12.92 11.11
C ALA A 723 -11.56 13.66 10.21
N PHE A 724 -11.55 13.32 8.93
CA PHE A 724 -10.70 13.96 7.93
C PHE A 724 -11.57 14.63 6.88
N LEU A 725 -11.31 15.92 6.61
CA LEU A 725 -11.97 16.67 5.56
C LEU A 725 -11.33 16.34 4.22
N GLU A 726 -12.09 15.78 3.30
CA GLU A 726 -11.60 15.39 1.99
C GLU A 726 -11.45 16.59 1.03
N ALA A 727 -10.59 16.39 0.01
CA ALA A 727 -10.31 17.43 -0.97
C ALA A 727 -11.54 17.74 -1.84
N GLY A 728 -11.68 19.00 -2.21
CA GLY A 728 -12.66 19.46 -3.20
C GLY A 728 -12.35 19.00 -4.62
N ARG A 729 -13.12 19.52 -5.58
CA ARG A 729 -12.93 19.22 -6.99
C ARG A 729 -11.49 19.52 -7.44
N THR A 730 -10.88 18.56 -8.12
CA THR A 730 -9.49 18.60 -8.55
C THR A 730 -9.37 18.20 -10.02
N PHE A 731 -8.58 18.95 -10.78
CA PHE A 731 -8.31 18.67 -12.18
C PHE A 731 -6.90 18.10 -12.33
N MET A 732 -6.73 17.16 -13.27
CA MET A 732 -5.45 16.58 -13.65
C MET A 732 -5.39 16.45 -15.16
N LEU A 733 -4.27 16.87 -15.75
CA LEU A 733 -3.97 16.67 -17.16
C LEU A 733 -2.61 16.00 -17.28
N SER A 734 -2.47 14.97 -18.10
CA SER A 734 -1.16 14.38 -18.41
C SER A 734 -1.00 14.11 -19.90
N VAL A 735 0.27 14.10 -20.31
CA VAL A 735 0.71 13.69 -21.64
C VAL A 735 1.83 12.67 -21.45
N SER A 736 1.69 11.50 -22.03
CA SER A 736 2.70 10.44 -22.08
C SER A 736 3.12 10.21 -23.54
N ALA A 737 4.41 10.02 -23.77
CA ALA A 737 4.94 9.61 -25.06
C ALA A 737 5.85 8.40 -24.89
N ASP A 738 5.66 7.38 -25.73
CA ASP A 738 6.41 6.12 -25.71
C ASP A 738 7.33 6.04 -26.94
N PHE A 739 8.66 5.85 -26.73
CA PHE A 739 9.71 5.87 -27.75
C PHE A 739 10.38 4.52 -27.92
#